data_aa804c821306f1c1334fbabcf2529621
#
_entry.id   aa804c821306f1c1334fbabcf2529621
#
_cell.length_a   1.000
_cell.length_b   1.000
_cell.length_c   1.000
_cell.angle_alpha   90.00
_cell.angle_beta   90.00
_cell.angle_gamma   90.00
#
_symmetry.space_group_name_H-M   'P 1'
#
loop_
_entity.id
_entity.type
_entity.pdbx_description
1 polymer ?
#
loop_
_entity_poly.entity_id
_entity_poly.type
_entity_poly.pdbx_seq_one_letter_code
_entity_poly.pdbx_strand_id
1 'polypeptide(L)'
;DIVLKHLKGEIGIGIYPLLPGDVCNFLAIDFDKKTYEKDVSAFGSICDELNVPIYVERSRSGNGAHVWIFFEGSVLAKVARKLGNILLTKTIEKGSLDLSSYDRLFPNQDTMPKGGFGNLIALPFQGESCKSGNTVFVDKYFDVQKNQIEILANIKKMTKDEVYTIVEKYANEDFAEPETTEIIEDDEIPKKENIKDIIFANNIECILDNQIYVKKLKLLPNELSYLKRLASFTNPEFYEKQRLRLPIYKTPRIISCFEEDERFLILPRGCMDKIRTICEKSNVKLVIKDNRELGIKTDYNFVGTLNKKQEKVMNELLKYDTGVLCATTGFGKTVIAAKIISKLKVNALVLVNRNNLLEQWKERLSYFLDINKKEIGQIGASKENLNGKLDIASVQSLTKKENMEDLVKNYGLVIVDECHHVAAYGFEQVMKAIRSKYVYGLTATPTRKDGLHKIIYMQCGDIRVRVANRELKQNRKMEHVVIVKNTGYKFIGEEEKQKLQISELLNDMCNNVFRNEIIIEDIKQSVLEGRIPIVLTERVDHLKILKEGLDEKLKGLGIPVVIYKGTMGKKQAVEVQNILREADEEGRPRIILATSSSIGEGFDDSRLDTLFLTMPVSWKGRIIQYVGRLHREHDGKNKVIVYDYLDNMKVLDKMFERRMRGYKIAGYEVEKET
;
A
#
# COMPACT_ATOMS: atom_id res chain seq x y z
N ASP A 1 -1.07 -27.50 44.27
CA ASP A 1 -0.63 -26.61 45.34
C ASP A 1 -0.49 -25.13 44.91
N ILE A 2 0.04 -24.86 43.74
CA ILE A 2 0.12 -23.50 43.19
C ILE A 2 -1.27 -22.90 42.93
N VAL A 3 -2.21 -23.71 42.41
CA VAL A 3 -3.59 -23.29 42.19
C VAL A 3 -4.27 -22.91 43.48
N LEU A 4 -4.04 -23.69 44.57
CA LEU A 4 -4.60 -23.36 45.88
C LEU A 4 -4.08 -22.04 46.45
N LYS A 5 -2.81 -21.71 46.25
CA LYS A 5 -2.25 -20.40 46.61
C LYS A 5 -2.87 -19.26 45.84
N HIS A 6 -3.15 -19.47 44.55
CA HIS A 6 -3.85 -18.51 43.73
C HIS A 6 -5.29 -18.24 44.23
N LEU A 7 -6.03 -19.35 44.49
CA LEU A 7 -7.39 -19.25 45.04
C LEU A 7 -7.44 -18.62 46.44
N LYS A 8 -6.38 -18.76 47.25
CA LYS A 8 -6.24 -18.05 48.53
C LYS A 8 -5.80 -16.59 48.41
N GLY A 9 -5.38 -16.14 47.19
CA GLY A 9 -4.90 -14.80 46.98
C GLY A 9 -3.42 -14.57 47.31
N GLU A 10 -2.69 -15.59 47.68
CA GLU A 10 -1.27 -15.53 48.07
C GLU A 10 -0.38 -15.20 46.85
N ILE A 11 -0.75 -15.70 45.67
CA ILE A 11 -0.05 -15.45 44.38
C ILE A 11 -1.04 -15.21 43.25
N GLY A 12 -0.57 -14.63 42.16
CA GLY A 12 -1.29 -14.60 40.87
C GLY A 12 -0.61 -15.56 39.91
N ILE A 13 -1.39 -16.39 39.21
CA ILE A 13 -0.88 -17.31 38.19
C ILE A 13 -1.55 -17.03 36.84
N GLY A 14 -0.87 -17.41 35.78
CA GLY A 14 -1.40 -17.34 34.42
C GLY A 14 -1.10 -18.65 33.68
N ILE A 15 -1.77 -18.81 32.55
CA ILE A 15 -1.63 -20.01 31.72
C ILE A 15 -1.22 -19.59 30.31
N TYR A 16 -0.39 -20.44 29.69
CA TYR A 16 -0.02 -20.28 28.29
C TYR A 16 -1.06 -21.00 27.42
N PRO A 17 -1.77 -20.28 26.56
CA PRO A 17 -2.81 -20.87 25.72
C PRO A 17 -2.24 -21.77 24.62
N LEU A 18 -1.00 -21.53 24.19
CA LEU A 18 -0.36 -22.25 23.09
C LEU A 18 0.35 -23.49 23.61
N LEU A 19 -0.02 -24.65 23.07
CA LEU A 19 0.48 -25.99 23.45
C LEU A 19 1.40 -26.53 22.33
N PRO A 20 2.24 -27.55 22.65
CA PRO A 20 3.05 -28.27 21.67
C PRO A 20 2.20 -28.78 20.49
N GLY A 21 2.70 -28.58 19.26
CA GLY A 21 1.95 -28.87 18.04
C GLY A 21 1.10 -27.70 17.53
N ASP A 22 1.39 -26.49 18.03
CA ASP A 22 0.74 -25.24 17.61
C ASP A 22 -0.79 -25.26 17.80
N VAL A 23 -1.27 -25.87 18.89
CA VAL A 23 -2.68 -26.02 19.23
C VAL A 23 -3.04 -25.27 20.51
N CYS A 24 -4.33 -25.05 20.73
CA CYS A 24 -4.87 -24.47 21.96
C CYS A 24 -6.23 -25.10 22.32
N ASN A 25 -6.58 -25.08 23.64
CA ASN A 25 -7.84 -25.61 24.13
C ASN A 25 -8.86 -24.52 24.46
N PHE A 26 -8.49 -23.28 24.31
CA PHE A 26 -9.36 -22.12 24.47
C PHE A 26 -8.85 -20.94 23.64
N LEU A 27 -9.73 -20.00 23.39
CA LEU A 27 -9.45 -18.66 22.88
C LEU A 27 -9.91 -17.68 23.97
N ALA A 28 -9.09 -16.69 24.28
CA ALA A 28 -9.49 -15.59 25.15
C ALA A 28 -9.24 -14.24 24.48
N ILE A 29 -10.11 -13.27 24.77
CA ILE A 29 -10.07 -11.94 24.19
C ILE A 29 -10.00 -10.95 25.34
N ASP A 30 -9.03 -10.06 25.30
CA ASP A 30 -8.78 -9.05 26.31
C ASP A 30 -9.37 -7.70 25.88
N PHE A 31 -10.26 -7.17 26.72
CA PHE A 31 -10.88 -5.87 26.56
C PHE A 31 -10.53 -4.97 27.75
N ASP A 32 -9.75 -3.93 27.49
CA ASP A 32 -9.33 -2.94 28.48
C ASP A 32 -9.95 -1.56 28.20
N LYS A 33 -9.95 -0.64 29.17
CA LYS A 33 -10.46 0.74 29.11
C LYS A 33 -11.96 0.90 29.42
N LYS A 34 -12.36 2.17 29.62
CA LYS A 34 -13.70 2.55 30.10
C LYS A 34 -14.89 2.12 29.21
N THR A 35 -14.64 1.76 27.95
CA THR A 35 -15.70 1.34 27.00
C THR A 35 -15.89 -0.17 26.92
N TYR A 36 -15.19 -0.96 27.75
CA TYR A 36 -15.15 -2.41 27.62
C TYR A 36 -16.53 -3.06 27.73
N GLU A 37 -17.41 -2.60 28.59
CA GLU A 37 -18.75 -3.16 28.77
C GLU A 37 -19.59 -3.07 27.51
N LYS A 38 -19.54 -1.91 26.83
CA LYS A 38 -20.22 -1.71 25.55
C LYS A 38 -19.66 -2.63 24.47
N ASP A 39 -18.34 -2.72 24.36
CA ASP A 39 -17.66 -3.50 23.33
C ASP A 39 -17.85 -5.00 23.56
N VAL A 40 -17.78 -5.47 24.81
CA VAL A 40 -18.04 -6.87 25.18
C VAL A 40 -19.51 -7.23 24.94
N SER A 41 -20.47 -6.36 25.25
CA SER A 41 -21.91 -6.61 24.99
C SER A 41 -22.16 -6.73 23.47
N ALA A 42 -21.56 -5.86 22.67
CA ALA A 42 -21.66 -5.96 21.21
C ALA A 42 -21.03 -7.25 20.67
N PHE A 43 -19.86 -7.63 21.20
CA PHE A 43 -19.20 -8.88 20.86
C PHE A 43 -20.04 -10.11 21.25
N GLY A 44 -20.63 -10.10 22.44
CA GLY A 44 -21.52 -11.15 22.92
C GLY A 44 -22.74 -11.35 22.01
N SER A 45 -23.34 -10.25 21.54
CA SER A 45 -24.48 -10.34 20.61
C SER A 45 -24.11 -11.02 19.28
N ILE A 46 -22.90 -10.87 18.79
CA ILE A 46 -22.41 -11.58 17.60
C ILE A 46 -22.14 -13.06 17.92
N CYS A 47 -21.57 -13.34 19.09
CA CYS A 47 -21.35 -14.72 19.53
C CYS A 47 -22.67 -15.49 19.64
N ASP A 48 -23.70 -14.86 20.20
CA ASP A 48 -25.05 -15.46 20.28
C ASP A 48 -25.63 -15.76 18.88
N GLU A 49 -25.49 -14.84 17.92
CA GLU A 49 -25.95 -15.06 16.53
C GLU A 49 -25.23 -16.20 15.81
N LEU A 50 -23.97 -16.41 16.15
CA LEU A 50 -23.14 -17.46 15.55
C LEU A 50 -23.13 -18.74 16.37
N ASN A 51 -23.91 -18.80 17.45
CA ASN A 51 -23.96 -19.91 18.41
C ASN A 51 -22.58 -20.24 19.02
N VAL A 52 -21.77 -19.20 19.30
CA VAL A 52 -20.48 -19.33 19.96
C VAL A 52 -20.63 -19.07 21.45
N PRO A 53 -20.48 -20.10 22.32
CA PRO A 53 -20.59 -19.92 23.77
C PRO A 53 -19.42 -19.11 24.30
N ILE A 54 -19.71 -18.05 25.04
CA ILE A 54 -18.71 -17.17 25.66
C ILE A 54 -18.92 -17.09 27.19
N TYR A 55 -17.82 -16.82 27.88
CA TYR A 55 -17.81 -16.57 29.32
C TYR A 55 -17.01 -15.31 29.58
N VAL A 56 -17.66 -14.33 30.23
CA VAL A 56 -17.05 -13.01 30.47
C VAL A 56 -16.53 -12.95 31.90
N GLU A 57 -15.24 -12.73 32.04
CA GLU A 57 -14.56 -12.52 33.32
C GLU A 57 -14.23 -11.03 33.48
N ARG A 58 -14.56 -10.44 34.62
CA ARG A 58 -14.04 -9.10 34.95
C ARG A 58 -12.55 -9.18 35.22
N SER A 59 -11.77 -8.32 34.56
CA SER A 59 -10.31 -8.32 34.70
C SER A 59 -9.85 -8.02 36.14
N ARG A 60 -8.58 -8.30 36.44
CA ARG A 60 -8.01 -8.07 37.79
C ARG A 60 -8.08 -6.60 38.22
N SER A 61 -7.95 -5.66 37.28
CA SER A 61 -8.04 -4.22 37.56
C SER A 61 -9.46 -3.72 37.82
N GLY A 62 -10.47 -4.51 37.43
CA GLY A 62 -11.87 -4.10 37.43
C GLY A 62 -12.26 -3.17 36.25
N ASN A 63 -11.30 -2.72 35.47
CA ASN A 63 -11.50 -1.75 34.36
C ASN A 63 -11.45 -2.41 32.97
N GLY A 64 -11.69 -3.71 32.88
CA GLY A 64 -11.67 -4.50 31.66
C GLY A 64 -12.31 -5.86 31.85
N ALA A 65 -12.31 -6.66 30.80
CA ALA A 65 -12.84 -8.02 30.81
C ALA A 65 -12.05 -8.95 29.91
N HIS A 66 -11.96 -10.23 30.31
CA HIS A 66 -11.54 -11.31 29.44
C HIS A 66 -12.76 -12.09 28.98
N VAL A 67 -12.92 -12.27 27.67
CA VAL A 67 -13.97 -13.11 27.08
C VAL A 67 -13.36 -14.44 26.65
N TRP A 68 -13.84 -15.51 27.28
CA TRP A 68 -13.34 -16.88 27.11
C TRP A 68 -14.22 -17.69 26.18
N ILE A 69 -13.62 -18.45 25.27
CA ILE A 69 -14.24 -19.46 24.40
C ILE A 69 -13.46 -20.75 24.57
N PHE A 70 -14.12 -21.81 25.01
CA PHE A 70 -13.48 -23.09 25.30
C PHE A 70 -13.74 -24.11 24.20
N PHE A 71 -12.78 -24.97 23.93
CA PHE A 71 -12.86 -26.04 22.93
C PHE A 71 -12.92 -27.44 23.59
N GLU A 72 -13.68 -28.33 22.97
CA GLU A 72 -13.81 -29.72 23.45
C GLU A 72 -12.49 -30.52 23.31
N GLY A 73 -11.68 -30.15 22.32
CA GLY A 73 -10.36 -30.71 22.06
C GLY A 73 -9.40 -29.64 21.55
N SER A 74 -8.19 -30.04 21.27
CA SER A 74 -7.17 -29.11 20.78
C SER A 74 -7.47 -28.66 19.35
N VAL A 75 -7.55 -27.35 19.15
CA VAL A 75 -7.73 -26.67 17.87
C VAL A 75 -6.41 -26.03 17.48
N LEU A 76 -6.06 -26.00 16.18
CA LEU A 76 -4.88 -25.26 15.72
C LEU A 76 -4.98 -23.78 16.11
N ALA A 77 -3.95 -23.25 16.73
CA ALA A 77 -3.93 -21.86 17.19
C ALA A 77 -4.24 -20.86 16.07
N LYS A 78 -3.76 -21.11 14.84
CA LYS A 78 -4.09 -20.34 13.65
C LYS A 78 -5.61 -20.31 13.38
N VAL A 79 -6.30 -21.45 13.56
CA VAL A 79 -7.75 -21.56 13.31
C VAL A 79 -8.54 -20.89 14.42
N ALA A 80 -8.16 -21.10 15.69
CA ALA A 80 -8.77 -20.41 16.83
C ALA A 80 -8.65 -18.87 16.72
N ARG A 81 -7.49 -18.37 16.30
CA ARG A 81 -7.27 -16.94 16.06
C ARG A 81 -8.11 -16.43 14.88
N LYS A 82 -8.25 -17.21 13.79
CA LYS A 82 -9.17 -16.86 12.69
C LYS A 82 -10.60 -16.73 13.20
N LEU A 83 -11.08 -17.65 14.03
CA LEU A 83 -12.40 -17.54 14.67
C LEU A 83 -12.54 -16.22 15.45
N GLY A 84 -11.60 -15.92 16.36
CA GLY A 84 -11.62 -14.68 17.13
C GLY A 84 -11.63 -13.43 16.24
N ASN A 85 -10.83 -13.44 15.18
CA ASN A 85 -10.79 -12.36 14.21
C ASN A 85 -12.12 -12.18 13.47
N ILE A 86 -12.77 -13.27 13.07
CA ILE A 86 -14.10 -13.24 12.44
C ILE A 86 -15.13 -12.63 13.40
N LEU A 87 -15.16 -13.07 14.64
CA LEU A 87 -16.09 -12.56 15.66
C LEU A 87 -15.89 -11.06 15.92
N LEU A 88 -14.65 -10.62 16.11
CA LEU A 88 -14.31 -9.21 16.30
C LEU A 88 -14.71 -8.36 15.08
N THR A 89 -14.47 -8.87 13.90
CA THR A 89 -14.80 -8.18 12.65
C THR A 89 -16.31 -8.02 12.50
N LYS A 90 -17.08 -9.09 12.74
CA LYS A 90 -18.55 -9.04 12.66
C LYS A 90 -19.15 -8.12 13.71
N THR A 91 -18.51 -8.01 14.88
CA THR A 91 -18.89 -7.03 15.90
C THR A 91 -18.74 -5.59 15.39
N ILE A 92 -17.61 -5.31 14.73
CA ILE A 92 -17.36 -4.01 14.11
C ILE A 92 -18.36 -3.74 12.99
N GLU A 93 -18.68 -4.76 12.17
CA GLU A 93 -19.65 -4.66 11.09
C GLU A 93 -21.06 -4.31 11.58
N LYS A 94 -21.47 -4.79 12.75
CA LYS A 94 -22.86 -4.64 13.25
C LYS A 94 -23.13 -3.30 13.95
N GLY A 95 -22.12 -2.50 14.25
CA GLY A 95 -22.38 -1.18 14.79
C GLY A 95 -21.40 -0.61 15.81
N SER A 96 -20.40 -1.37 16.25
CA SER A 96 -19.32 -0.88 17.11
C SER A 96 -18.04 -0.72 16.30
N LEU A 97 -17.95 0.33 15.50
CA LEU A 97 -16.80 0.58 14.61
C LEU A 97 -15.47 0.77 15.36
N ASP A 98 -15.53 1.10 16.63
CA ASP A 98 -14.37 1.22 17.49
C ASP A 98 -14.48 0.22 18.64
N LEU A 99 -14.03 -1.01 18.46
CA LEU A 99 -13.68 -1.85 19.60
C LEU A 99 -12.44 -1.25 20.28
N SER A 100 -12.59 -0.03 20.79
CA SER A 100 -11.48 0.77 21.34
C SER A 100 -10.91 0.17 22.62
N SER A 101 -11.66 -0.71 23.29
CA SER A 101 -11.25 -1.46 24.46
C SER A 101 -10.57 -2.79 24.12
N TYR A 102 -10.67 -3.29 22.89
CA TYR A 102 -9.97 -4.51 22.49
C TYR A 102 -8.45 -4.32 22.57
N ASP A 103 -7.76 -5.18 23.33
CA ASP A 103 -6.29 -5.19 23.42
C ASP A 103 -5.69 -6.33 22.61
N ARG A 104 -6.03 -7.59 22.89
CA ARG A 104 -5.41 -8.74 22.22
C ARG A 104 -6.23 -10.02 22.29
N LEU A 105 -5.82 -11.00 21.45
CA LEU A 105 -6.27 -12.38 21.48
C LEU A 105 -5.22 -13.30 22.15
N PHE A 106 -5.69 -14.32 22.84
CA PHE A 106 -4.88 -15.41 23.37
C PHE A 106 -5.39 -16.77 22.83
N PRO A 107 -4.56 -17.57 22.09
CA PRO A 107 -3.16 -17.32 21.76
C PRO A 107 -3.01 -16.12 20.82
N ASN A 108 -1.93 -15.34 21.00
CA ASN A 108 -1.66 -14.18 20.15
C ASN A 108 -0.77 -14.50 18.94
N GLN A 109 -0.43 -15.77 18.73
CA GLN A 109 0.45 -16.26 17.66
C GLN A 109 0.01 -17.61 17.14
N ASP A 110 0.37 -17.94 15.90
CA ASP A 110 -0.03 -19.17 15.21
C ASP A 110 0.82 -20.36 15.58
N THR A 111 2.09 -20.13 15.95
CA THR A 111 3.08 -21.17 16.21
C THR A 111 3.82 -20.92 17.51
N MET A 112 4.24 -21.99 18.16
CA MET A 112 5.04 -21.91 19.39
C MET A 112 6.44 -21.33 19.09
N PRO A 113 6.89 -20.33 19.86
CA PRO A 113 8.23 -19.76 19.67
C PRO A 113 9.31 -20.79 20.05
N LYS A 114 10.40 -20.82 19.28
CA LYS A 114 11.58 -21.61 19.66
C LYS A 114 12.16 -21.07 20.97
N GLY A 115 12.20 -21.92 22.01
CA GLY A 115 12.75 -21.55 23.32
C GLY A 115 11.84 -20.69 24.21
N GLY A 116 10.52 -20.66 23.94
CA GLY A 116 9.53 -19.95 24.77
C GLY A 116 8.13 -20.55 24.65
N PHE A 117 7.20 -20.08 25.52
CA PHE A 117 5.83 -20.59 25.63
C PHE A 117 4.77 -19.65 25.05
N GLY A 118 5.17 -18.52 24.48
CA GLY A 118 4.24 -17.49 24.02
C GLY A 118 3.81 -16.52 25.14
N ASN A 119 2.67 -15.85 24.93
CA ASN A 119 2.10 -14.97 25.96
C ASN A 119 1.17 -15.74 26.87
N LEU A 120 1.20 -15.41 28.16
CA LEU A 120 0.30 -15.97 29.16
C LEU A 120 -0.89 -15.02 29.40
N ILE A 121 -2.03 -15.60 29.78
CA ILE A 121 -3.20 -14.87 30.29
C ILE A 121 -3.39 -15.20 31.76
N ALA A 122 -3.78 -14.21 32.59
CA ALA A 122 -4.06 -14.44 34.00
C ALA A 122 -5.27 -15.34 34.16
N LEU A 123 -5.20 -16.26 35.14
CA LEU A 123 -6.33 -17.12 35.48
C LEU A 123 -7.40 -16.37 36.29
N PRO A 124 -8.69 -16.71 36.11
CA PRO A 124 -9.78 -16.28 36.99
C PRO A 124 -9.57 -16.77 38.43
N PHE A 125 -10.36 -16.20 39.33
CA PHE A 125 -10.45 -16.59 40.72
C PHE A 125 -9.21 -16.36 41.60
N GLN A 126 -8.43 -15.32 41.31
CA GLN A 126 -7.39 -14.88 42.24
C GLN A 126 -8.04 -14.36 43.55
N GLY A 127 -7.82 -15.07 44.66
CA GLY A 127 -8.62 -14.90 45.87
C GLY A 127 -8.68 -13.49 46.45
N GLU A 128 -7.61 -12.68 46.40
CA GLU A 128 -7.65 -11.30 46.86
C GLU A 128 -8.50 -10.42 45.92
N SER A 129 -8.36 -10.61 44.62
CA SER A 129 -9.14 -9.86 43.61
C SER A 129 -10.63 -10.23 43.64
N CYS A 130 -10.96 -11.48 43.98
CA CYS A 130 -12.35 -11.93 44.14
C CYS A 130 -13.09 -11.16 45.22
N LYS A 131 -12.41 -10.74 46.32
CA LYS A 131 -13.04 -9.93 47.38
C LYS A 131 -13.60 -8.59 46.90
N SER A 132 -13.01 -8.08 45.82
CA SER A 132 -13.46 -6.83 45.15
C SER A 132 -14.37 -7.11 43.95
N GLY A 133 -14.83 -8.33 43.73
CA GLY A 133 -15.65 -8.73 42.59
C GLY A 133 -14.90 -8.75 41.25
N ASN A 134 -13.57 -8.86 41.28
CA ASN A 134 -12.70 -8.96 40.10
C ASN A 134 -12.22 -10.41 39.93
N THR A 135 -11.69 -10.76 38.73
CA THR A 135 -11.30 -12.13 38.34
C THR A 135 -12.40 -13.17 38.52
N VAL A 136 -13.67 -12.75 38.38
CA VAL A 136 -14.87 -13.57 38.48
C VAL A 136 -15.73 -13.44 37.22
N PHE A 137 -16.51 -14.48 36.94
CA PHE A 137 -17.44 -14.45 35.83
C PHE A 137 -18.62 -13.52 36.14
N VAL A 138 -18.99 -12.72 35.15
CA VAL A 138 -20.10 -11.78 35.19
C VAL A 138 -21.19 -12.17 34.18
N ASP A 139 -22.40 -11.72 34.40
CA ASP A 139 -23.50 -11.89 33.45
C ASP A 139 -23.49 -10.81 32.33
N LYS A 140 -24.52 -10.81 31.49
CA LYS A 140 -24.68 -9.85 30.40
C LYS A 140 -24.88 -8.39 30.84
N TYR A 141 -25.13 -8.15 32.13
CA TYR A 141 -25.24 -6.83 32.74
C TYR A 141 -23.97 -6.44 33.52
N PHE A 142 -22.93 -7.28 33.43
CA PHE A 142 -21.67 -7.16 34.18
C PHE A 142 -21.82 -7.31 35.69
N ASP A 143 -22.91 -7.92 36.15
CA ASP A 143 -23.08 -8.28 37.55
C ASP A 143 -22.37 -9.60 37.87
N VAL A 144 -21.78 -9.70 39.07
CA VAL A 144 -21.06 -10.93 39.51
C VAL A 144 -22.05 -12.05 39.65
N GLN A 145 -21.86 -13.14 38.93
CA GLN A 145 -22.71 -14.33 39.01
C GLN A 145 -22.53 -15.04 40.35
N LYS A 146 -23.63 -15.47 40.98
CA LYS A 146 -23.61 -16.05 42.35
C LYS A 146 -22.89 -17.39 42.47
N ASN A 147 -23.02 -18.26 41.47
CA ASN A 147 -22.50 -19.65 41.51
C ASN A 147 -21.32 -19.87 40.59
N GLN A 148 -20.17 -19.24 40.87
CA GLN A 148 -18.95 -19.30 40.06
C GLN A 148 -18.46 -20.71 39.76
N ILE A 149 -18.56 -21.64 40.74
CA ILE A 149 -18.14 -23.05 40.58
C ILE A 149 -19.09 -23.81 39.66
N GLU A 150 -20.39 -23.51 39.71
CA GLU A 150 -21.38 -24.14 38.85
C GLU A 150 -21.20 -23.70 37.39
N ILE A 151 -20.80 -22.44 37.16
CA ILE A 151 -20.42 -21.96 35.82
C ILE A 151 -19.28 -22.78 35.26
N LEU A 152 -18.21 -22.94 36.03
CA LEU A 152 -17.03 -23.75 35.62
C LEU A 152 -17.40 -25.20 35.32
N ALA A 153 -18.29 -25.80 36.15
CA ALA A 153 -18.71 -27.19 35.97
C ALA A 153 -19.56 -27.41 34.70
N ASN A 154 -20.27 -26.35 34.25
CA ASN A 154 -21.22 -26.40 33.13
C ASN A 154 -20.74 -25.62 31.90
N ILE A 155 -19.44 -25.35 31.77
CA ILE A 155 -18.87 -24.66 30.60
C ILE A 155 -19.21 -25.43 29.32
N LYS A 156 -19.96 -24.81 28.44
CA LYS A 156 -20.17 -25.28 27.06
C LYS A 156 -18.91 -25.07 26.26
N LYS A 157 -18.46 -26.10 25.59
CA LYS A 157 -17.26 -26.06 24.75
C LYS A 157 -17.66 -26.22 23.30
N MET A 158 -16.97 -25.55 22.42
CA MET A 158 -17.13 -25.75 20.99
C MET A 158 -16.39 -27.00 20.53
N THR A 159 -17.02 -27.79 19.68
CA THR A 159 -16.33 -28.86 18.97
C THR A 159 -15.39 -28.30 17.92
N LYS A 160 -14.41 -29.11 17.50
CA LYS A 160 -13.50 -28.74 16.43
C LYS A 160 -14.24 -28.43 15.13
N ASP A 161 -15.24 -29.23 14.79
CA ASP A 161 -16.02 -29.07 13.55
C ASP A 161 -16.84 -27.78 13.53
N GLU A 162 -17.43 -27.38 14.67
CA GLU A 162 -18.12 -26.09 14.78
C GLU A 162 -17.17 -24.93 14.53
N VAL A 163 -15.95 -24.98 15.12
CA VAL A 163 -14.94 -23.94 14.89
C VAL A 163 -14.55 -23.84 13.41
N TYR A 164 -14.26 -25.00 12.79
CA TYR A 164 -13.87 -25.04 11.38
C TYR A 164 -15.01 -24.61 10.47
N THR A 165 -16.25 -25.02 10.74
CA THR A 165 -17.44 -24.63 9.97
C THR A 165 -17.62 -23.10 9.95
N ILE A 166 -17.46 -22.44 11.11
CA ILE A 166 -17.55 -20.98 11.16
C ILE A 166 -16.40 -20.34 10.38
N VAL A 167 -15.15 -20.84 10.57
CA VAL A 167 -13.98 -20.30 9.90
C VAL A 167 -14.06 -20.48 8.39
N GLU A 168 -14.50 -21.62 7.87
CA GLU A 168 -14.66 -21.88 6.44
C GLU A 168 -15.76 -21.04 5.82
N LYS A 169 -16.92 -20.94 6.52
CA LYS A 169 -18.06 -20.13 6.05
C LYS A 169 -17.68 -18.65 5.82
N TYR A 170 -16.78 -18.12 6.64
CA TYR A 170 -16.37 -16.73 6.60
C TYR A 170 -14.92 -16.51 6.11
N ALA A 171 -14.23 -17.57 5.66
CA ALA A 171 -12.84 -17.50 5.16
C ALA A 171 -12.66 -16.61 3.93
N ASN A 172 -13.73 -16.42 3.13
CA ASN A 172 -13.73 -15.60 1.92
C ASN A 172 -14.32 -14.19 2.12
N GLU A 173 -14.71 -13.84 3.34
CA GLU A 173 -15.07 -12.46 3.64
C GLU A 173 -13.77 -11.65 3.85
N ASP A 174 -13.66 -10.47 3.24
CA ASP A 174 -12.46 -9.61 3.12
C ASP A 174 -11.75 -9.20 4.45
N PHE A 175 -12.13 -9.82 5.54
CA PHE A 175 -11.64 -9.56 6.88
C PHE A 175 -10.88 -10.73 7.51
N ALA A 176 -10.72 -11.85 6.80
CA ALA A 176 -9.77 -12.88 7.19
C ALA A 176 -8.36 -12.27 7.15
N GLU A 177 -7.50 -12.66 8.09
CA GLU A 177 -6.08 -12.30 8.04
C GLU A 177 -5.58 -12.47 6.60
N PRO A 178 -4.87 -11.49 6.02
CA PRO A 178 -4.28 -11.70 4.72
C PRO A 178 -3.45 -12.97 4.83
N GLU A 179 -3.87 -14.03 4.14
CA GLU A 179 -3.07 -15.24 4.03
C GLU A 179 -1.69 -14.78 3.62
N THR A 180 -0.67 -15.25 4.34
CA THR A 180 0.75 -14.92 4.14
C THR A 180 0.99 -14.55 2.71
N THR A 181 1.23 -13.27 2.47
CA THR A 181 1.35 -12.59 1.19
C THR A 181 1.84 -13.49 0.05
N GLU A 182 1.00 -14.37 -0.44
CA GLU A 182 1.04 -14.79 -1.82
C GLU A 182 0.55 -13.57 -2.58
N ILE A 183 1.49 -12.95 -3.24
CA ILE A 183 1.32 -11.75 -4.04
C ILE A 183 0.17 -12.04 -4.99
N ILE A 184 -0.95 -11.34 -4.80
CA ILE A 184 -2.08 -11.33 -5.73
C ILE A 184 -1.50 -11.18 -7.13
N GLU A 185 -1.72 -12.16 -7.98
CA GLU A 185 -1.30 -12.10 -9.37
C GLU A 185 -2.02 -10.92 -10.03
N ASP A 186 -1.26 -10.03 -10.67
CA ASP A 186 -1.71 -8.75 -11.23
C ASP A 186 -2.73 -8.85 -12.38
N ASP A 187 -3.22 -10.02 -12.72
CA ASP A 187 -4.23 -10.23 -13.77
C ASP A 187 -5.66 -10.41 -13.22
N GLU A 188 -5.85 -10.47 -11.92
CA GLU A 188 -7.20 -10.42 -11.36
C GLU A 188 -7.59 -8.95 -11.12
N ILE A 189 -8.62 -8.51 -11.84
CA ILE A 189 -9.51 -7.42 -11.41
C ILE A 189 -9.76 -7.68 -9.93
N PRO A 190 -9.51 -6.71 -9.01
CA PRO A 190 -9.79 -6.91 -7.60
C PRO A 190 -11.17 -7.52 -7.48
N LYS A 191 -11.23 -8.76 -6.94
CA LYS A 191 -12.50 -9.46 -6.76
C LYS A 191 -13.43 -8.48 -6.10
N LYS A 192 -14.59 -8.22 -6.72
CA LYS A 192 -15.60 -7.32 -6.17
C LYS A 192 -15.78 -7.70 -4.71
N GLU A 193 -15.45 -6.78 -3.81
CA GLU A 193 -15.65 -6.96 -2.38
C GLU A 193 -17.10 -7.40 -2.17
N ASN A 194 -17.29 -8.63 -1.70
CA ASN A 194 -18.62 -9.15 -1.36
C ASN A 194 -19.04 -8.57 0.01
N ILE A 195 -19.24 -7.26 0.05
CA ILE A 195 -20.02 -6.67 1.12
C ILE A 195 -21.44 -7.25 0.91
N LYS A 196 -21.96 -8.01 1.88
CA LYS A 196 -23.34 -8.51 1.79
C LYS A 196 -24.24 -7.33 1.48
N ASP A 197 -24.86 -7.38 0.30
CA ASP A 197 -25.78 -6.34 -0.14
C ASP A 197 -26.91 -6.25 0.89
N ILE A 198 -27.04 -5.08 1.51
CA ILE A 198 -28.23 -4.74 2.29
C ILE A 198 -29.19 -3.97 1.40
N ILE A 199 -30.47 -4.09 1.68
CA ILE A 199 -31.49 -3.30 0.99
C ILE A 199 -31.73 -2.05 1.85
N PHE A 200 -31.53 -0.89 1.25
CA PHE A 200 -31.86 0.38 1.88
C PHE A 200 -33.38 0.60 1.82
N ALA A 201 -33.95 1.02 2.95
CA ALA A 201 -35.36 1.32 3.04
C ALA A 201 -35.69 2.78 2.69
N ASN A 202 -34.73 3.68 2.86
CA ASN A 202 -34.92 5.12 2.72
C ASN A 202 -34.06 5.72 1.60
N ASN A 203 -34.55 6.83 1.04
CA ASN A 203 -33.80 7.61 0.07
C ASN A 203 -32.53 8.19 0.72
N ILE A 204 -31.45 8.17 -0.04
CA ILE A 204 -30.18 8.77 0.38
C ILE A 204 -30.10 10.21 -0.13
N GLU A 205 -29.86 11.16 0.79
CA GLU A 205 -29.61 12.55 0.47
C GLU A 205 -28.12 12.86 0.72
N CYS A 206 -27.42 13.36 -0.29
CA CYS A 206 -26.01 13.74 -0.14
C CYS A 206 -25.66 15.06 -0.79
N ILE A 207 -24.61 15.69 -0.26
CA ILE A 207 -23.97 16.88 -0.85
C ILE A 207 -22.60 16.43 -1.34
N LEU A 208 -22.30 16.66 -2.63
CA LEU A 208 -20.97 16.49 -3.18
C LEU A 208 -20.21 17.80 -3.06
N ASP A 209 -19.08 17.76 -2.40
CA ASP A 209 -18.17 18.91 -2.25
C ASP A 209 -16.72 18.36 -2.33
N ASN A 210 -15.83 18.77 -1.42
CA ASN A 210 -14.50 18.16 -1.25
C ASN A 210 -14.59 16.66 -0.91
N GLN A 211 -15.66 16.26 -0.22
CA GLN A 211 -16.04 14.88 0.10
C GLN A 211 -17.55 14.66 -0.16
N ILE A 212 -18.08 13.51 0.20
CA ILE A 212 -19.49 13.17 0.10
C ILE A 212 -20.13 13.31 1.48
N TYR A 213 -20.99 14.28 1.68
CA TYR A 213 -21.70 14.51 2.93
C TYR A 213 -23.08 13.85 2.86
N VAL A 214 -23.24 12.66 3.44
CA VAL A 214 -24.48 11.91 3.48
C VAL A 214 -25.28 12.30 4.72
N LYS A 215 -26.54 12.75 4.56
CA LYS A 215 -27.40 13.11 5.70
C LYS A 215 -27.80 11.88 6.50
N LYS A 216 -27.59 11.90 7.82
CA LYS A 216 -27.85 10.77 8.72
C LYS A 216 -29.33 10.61 9.11
N LEU A 217 -30.10 11.69 9.06
CA LEU A 217 -31.43 11.81 9.72
C LEU A 217 -32.43 10.70 9.34
N LYS A 218 -32.36 10.16 8.09
CA LYS A 218 -33.28 9.14 7.60
C LYS A 218 -32.66 7.77 7.46
N LEU A 219 -31.38 7.60 7.80
CA LEU A 219 -30.68 6.34 7.66
C LEU A 219 -30.89 5.45 8.89
N LEU A 220 -31.16 4.20 8.66
CA LEU A 220 -31.20 3.17 9.69
C LEU A 220 -29.78 2.85 10.18
N PRO A 221 -29.60 2.34 11.42
CA PRO A 221 -28.27 2.01 11.96
C PRO A 221 -27.47 1.03 11.07
N ASN A 222 -28.12 0.04 10.46
CA ASN A 222 -27.49 -0.91 9.54
C ASN A 222 -27.08 -0.24 8.22
N GLU A 223 -27.88 0.71 7.69
CA GLU A 223 -27.56 1.48 6.49
C GLU A 223 -26.36 2.39 6.74
N LEU A 224 -26.34 3.07 7.88
CA LEU A 224 -25.24 3.91 8.31
C LEU A 224 -23.94 3.08 8.47
N SER A 225 -24.05 1.92 9.10
CA SER A 225 -22.92 0.98 9.26
C SER A 225 -22.39 0.48 7.92
N TYR A 226 -23.28 0.19 6.96
CA TYR A 226 -22.90 -0.18 5.60
C TYR A 226 -22.12 0.94 4.90
N LEU A 227 -22.61 2.17 4.95
CA LEU A 227 -21.93 3.32 4.34
C LEU A 227 -20.55 3.56 4.95
N LYS A 228 -20.41 3.44 6.25
CA LYS A 228 -19.11 3.54 6.94
C LYS A 228 -18.13 2.46 6.46
N ARG A 229 -18.59 1.25 6.20
CA ARG A 229 -17.77 0.17 5.64
C ARG A 229 -17.24 0.46 4.24
N LEU A 230 -17.99 1.21 3.40
CA LEU A 230 -17.49 1.62 2.08
C LEU A 230 -16.17 2.42 2.16
N ALA A 231 -15.94 3.11 3.28
CA ALA A 231 -14.77 3.93 3.52
C ALA A 231 -13.84 3.36 4.61
N SER A 232 -13.92 2.04 4.86
CA SER A 232 -13.10 1.37 5.86
C SER A 232 -12.49 0.10 5.31
N PHE A 233 -11.32 -0.30 5.80
CA PHE A 233 -10.68 -1.56 5.43
C PHE A 233 -9.70 -2.02 6.50
N THR A 234 -9.36 -3.30 6.49
CA THR A 234 -8.38 -3.90 7.41
C THR A 234 -7.01 -3.26 7.25
N ASN A 235 -6.35 -2.96 8.38
CA ASN A 235 -5.01 -2.38 8.38
C ASN A 235 -3.94 -3.49 8.22
N PRO A 236 -3.25 -3.58 7.08
CA PRO A 236 -2.25 -4.62 6.87
C PRO A 236 -1.08 -4.52 7.87
N GLU A 237 -0.71 -3.31 8.30
CA GLU A 237 0.34 -3.08 9.28
C GLU A 237 0.01 -3.69 10.64
N PHE A 238 -1.25 -3.62 11.07
CA PHE A 238 -1.70 -4.25 12.31
C PHE A 238 -1.44 -5.75 12.30
N TYR A 239 -1.86 -6.43 11.23
CA TYR A 239 -1.69 -7.88 11.10
C TYR A 239 -0.23 -8.29 10.89
N GLU A 240 0.57 -7.48 10.19
CA GLU A 240 2.00 -7.70 10.03
C GLU A 240 2.73 -7.57 11.38
N LYS A 241 2.45 -6.52 12.16
CA LYS A 241 2.99 -6.34 13.51
C LYS A 241 2.60 -7.49 14.43
N GLN A 242 1.34 -7.90 14.38
CA GLN A 242 0.84 -9.04 15.16
C GLN A 242 1.59 -10.34 14.79
N ARG A 243 1.78 -10.60 13.50
CA ARG A 243 2.54 -11.76 13.00
C ARG A 243 4.01 -11.71 13.42
N LEU A 244 4.63 -10.53 13.40
CA LEU A 244 6.04 -10.31 13.76
C LEU A 244 6.24 -10.14 15.27
N ARG A 245 5.18 -10.21 16.09
CA ARG A 245 5.20 -9.99 17.55
C ARG A 245 5.72 -8.62 17.95
N LEU A 246 5.48 -7.61 17.11
CA LEU A 246 5.79 -6.23 17.40
C LEU A 246 4.64 -5.59 18.20
N PRO A 247 4.91 -4.55 19.00
CA PRO A 247 3.86 -3.81 19.69
C PRO A 247 2.82 -3.27 18.70
N ILE A 248 1.53 -3.56 18.94
CA ILE A 248 0.41 -3.06 18.12
C ILE A 248 -0.20 -1.77 18.69
N TYR A 249 0.34 -1.27 19.77
CA TYR A 249 -0.10 -0.01 20.40
C TYR A 249 -0.12 1.14 19.38
N LYS A 250 -1.22 1.90 19.36
CA LYS A 250 -1.49 2.96 18.37
C LYS A 250 -1.60 2.52 16.90
N THR A 251 -1.62 1.21 16.61
CA THR A 251 -1.88 0.72 15.26
C THR A 251 -3.33 0.22 15.20
N PRO A 252 -4.27 0.96 14.59
CA PRO A 252 -5.66 0.53 14.54
C PRO A 252 -5.80 -0.74 13.69
N ARG A 253 -6.73 -1.61 14.05
CA ARG A 253 -7.05 -2.83 13.29
C ARG A 253 -7.69 -2.52 11.95
N ILE A 254 -8.54 -1.48 11.92
CA ILE A 254 -9.24 -1.00 10.74
C ILE A 254 -8.81 0.42 10.47
N ILE A 255 -8.54 0.73 9.22
CA ILE A 255 -8.35 2.09 8.73
C ILE A 255 -9.71 2.61 8.30
N SER A 256 -10.15 3.69 8.94
CA SER A 256 -11.38 4.39 8.62
C SER A 256 -11.06 5.71 7.94
N CYS A 257 -11.49 5.84 6.68
CA CYS A 257 -11.32 7.04 5.86
C CYS A 257 -12.57 7.92 5.84
N PHE A 258 -13.59 7.58 6.62
CA PHE A 258 -14.76 8.42 6.82
C PHE A 258 -14.58 9.30 8.05
N GLU A 259 -15.38 10.36 8.09
CA GLU A 259 -15.57 11.24 9.25
C GLU A 259 -17.08 11.34 9.51
N GLU A 260 -17.48 11.72 10.71
CA GLU A 260 -18.88 11.99 10.99
C GLU A 260 -19.05 13.12 12.00
N ASP A 261 -20.11 13.89 11.80
CA ASP A 261 -20.62 14.87 12.75
C ASP A 261 -22.06 14.53 13.17
N GLU A 262 -22.74 15.42 13.86
CA GLU A 262 -24.12 15.20 14.31
C GLU A 262 -25.09 14.99 13.13
N ARG A 263 -24.88 15.62 11.98
CA ARG A 263 -25.80 15.69 10.82
C ARG A 263 -25.40 14.82 9.66
N PHE A 264 -24.08 14.65 9.44
CA PHE A 264 -23.53 14.01 8.26
C PHE A 264 -22.61 12.86 8.59
N LEU A 265 -22.67 11.84 7.73
CA LEU A 265 -21.58 10.92 7.51
C LEU A 265 -20.78 11.43 6.31
N ILE A 266 -19.48 11.65 6.49
CA ILE A 266 -18.60 12.26 5.50
C ILE A 266 -17.73 11.14 4.91
N LEU A 267 -17.92 10.86 3.63
CA LEU A 267 -17.25 9.77 2.92
C LEU A 267 -16.29 10.32 1.86
N PRO A 268 -15.19 9.65 1.57
CA PRO A 268 -14.31 10.00 0.46
C PRO A 268 -15.04 9.98 -0.88
N ARG A 269 -14.63 10.85 -1.81
CA ARG A 269 -15.28 11.01 -3.14
C ARG A 269 -15.36 9.72 -3.96
N GLY A 270 -14.40 8.80 -3.81
CA GLY A 270 -14.39 7.51 -4.51
C GLY A 270 -15.46 6.53 -4.05
N CYS A 271 -16.19 6.80 -2.96
CA CYS A 271 -17.31 5.98 -2.52
C CYS A 271 -18.58 6.22 -3.35
N MET A 272 -18.62 7.26 -4.20
CA MET A 272 -19.85 7.69 -4.88
C MET A 272 -20.47 6.61 -5.78
N ASP A 273 -19.65 5.89 -6.54
CA ASP A 273 -20.15 4.84 -7.43
C ASP A 273 -20.78 3.69 -6.66
N LYS A 274 -20.20 3.32 -5.53
CA LYS A 274 -20.73 2.29 -4.63
C LYS A 274 -22.06 2.74 -4.02
N ILE A 275 -22.19 4.01 -3.64
CA ILE A 275 -23.46 4.60 -3.16
C ILE A 275 -24.52 4.56 -4.26
N ARG A 276 -24.20 4.91 -5.51
CA ARG A 276 -25.12 4.81 -6.65
C ARG A 276 -25.58 3.37 -6.86
N THR A 277 -24.65 2.43 -6.88
CA THR A 277 -24.93 1.01 -7.07
C THR A 277 -25.86 0.46 -6.00
N ILE A 278 -25.67 0.80 -4.73
CA ILE A 278 -26.56 0.32 -3.66
C ILE A 278 -27.95 0.96 -3.73
N CYS A 279 -28.04 2.23 -4.11
CA CYS A 279 -29.34 2.88 -4.33
C CYS A 279 -30.12 2.21 -5.47
N GLU A 280 -29.45 1.90 -6.58
CA GLU A 280 -30.04 1.20 -7.72
C GLU A 280 -30.53 -0.21 -7.31
N LYS A 281 -29.68 -0.98 -6.62
CA LYS A 281 -30.03 -2.32 -6.13
C LYS A 281 -31.18 -2.31 -5.13
N SER A 282 -31.27 -1.28 -4.30
CA SER A 282 -32.31 -1.13 -3.29
C SER A 282 -33.56 -0.45 -3.82
N ASN A 283 -33.58 -0.01 -5.08
CA ASN A 283 -34.64 0.77 -5.69
C ASN A 283 -35.04 2.03 -4.86
N VAL A 284 -34.03 2.69 -4.26
CA VAL A 284 -34.23 3.94 -3.52
C VAL A 284 -33.65 5.11 -4.29
N LYS A 285 -34.24 6.30 -4.08
CA LYS A 285 -33.80 7.52 -4.76
C LYS A 285 -32.53 8.08 -4.12
N LEU A 286 -31.53 8.38 -4.94
CA LEU A 286 -30.35 9.13 -4.56
C LEU A 286 -30.54 10.61 -4.93
N VAL A 287 -30.63 11.48 -3.92
CA VAL A 287 -30.78 12.93 -4.09
C VAL A 287 -29.43 13.58 -3.87
N ILE A 288 -28.89 14.19 -4.93
CA ILE A 288 -27.55 14.79 -4.92
C ILE A 288 -27.66 16.30 -5.06
N LYS A 289 -27.03 17.04 -4.12
CA LYS A 289 -26.70 18.46 -4.28
C LYS A 289 -25.23 18.58 -4.63
N ASP A 290 -24.89 19.00 -5.86
CA ASP A 290 -23.51 19.13 -6.30
C ASP A 290 -22.99 20.54 -6.04
N ASN A 291 -22.08 20.68 -5.10
CA ASN A 291 -21.42 21.92 -4.71
C ASN A 291 -19.92 21.91 -5.10
N ARG A 292 -19.50 20.92 -5.92
CA ARG A 292 -18.10 20.82 -6.33
C ARG A 292 -17.71 22.01 -7.21
N GLU A 293 -16.44 22.37 -7.16
CA GLU A 293 -15.87 23.49 -7.90
C GLU A 293 -15.73 23.15 -9.39
N LEU A 294 -16.37 23.93 -10.23
CA LEU A 294 -16.29 23.80 -11.69
C LEU A 294 -15.07 24.50 -12.28
N GLY A 295 -14.44 25.37 -11.48
CA GLY A 295 -13.31 26.19 -11.88
C GLY A 295 -13.65 27.32 -12.86
N ILE A 296 -12.62 28.05 -13.23
CA ILE A 296 -12.70 29.10 -14.23
C ILE A 296 -12.39 28.58 -15.64
N LYS A 297 -13.03 29.16 -16.66
CA LYS A 297 -12.76 28.78 -18.05
C LYS A 297 -11.34 29.13 -18.46
N THR A 298 -10.67 28.20 -19.11
CA THR A 298 -9.37 28.37 -19.76
C THR A 298 -9.46 27.87 -21.19
N ASP A 299 -8.58 28.37 -22.05
CA ASP A 299 -8.57 27.98 -23.46
C ASP A 299 -7.14 27.67 -23.91
N TYR A 300 -6.68 26.47 -23.52
CA TYR A 300 -5.38 25.96 -23.91
C TYR A 300 -5.49 25.11 -25.16
N ASN A 301 -4.68 25.38 -26.16
CA ASN A 301 -4.56 24.57 -27.36
C ASN A 301 -3.63 23.38 -27.10
N PHE A 302 -4.03 22.20 -27.51
CA PHE A 302 -3.17 21.04 -27.44
C PHE A 302 -2.38 20.88 -28.74
N VAL A 303 -1.07 20.96 -28.64
CA VAL A 303 -0.13 20.70 -29.74
C VAL A 303 0.40 19.29 -29.64
N GLY A 304 0.21 18.50 -30.67
CA GLY A 304 0.60 17.09 -30.74
C GLY A 304 -0.55 16.19 -31.15
N THR A 305 -0.27 14.90 -31.29
CA THR A 305 -1.24 13.88 -31.66
C THR A 305 -1.22 12.77 -30.65
N LEU A 306 -2.41 12.39 -30.17
CA LEU A 306 -2.55 11.15 -29.41
C LEU A 306 -2.61 9.97 -30.40
N ASN A 307 -1.95 8.88 -30.09
CA ASN A 307 -2.19 7.65 -30.83
C ASN A 307 -3.59 7.09 -30.49
N LYS A 308 -4.12 6.19 -31.34
CA LYS A 308 -5.47 5.62 -31.20
C LYS A 308 -5.75 5.03 -29.82
N LYS A 309 -4.72 4.42 -29.17
CA LYS A 309 -4.86 3.83 -27.83
C LYS A 309 -4.95 4.90 -26.74
N GLN A 310 -4.09 5.92 -26.82
CA GLN A 310 -4.12 7.05 -25.89
C GLN A 310 -5.46 7.80 -25.96
N GLU A 311 -5.98 7.99 -27.18
CA GLU A 311 -7.28 8.63 -27.40
C GLU A 311 -8.43 7.82 -26.80
N LYS A 312 -8.43 6.48 -27.01
CA LYS A 312 -9.41 5.57 -26.40
C LYS A 312 -9.37 5.65 -24.88
N VAL A 313 -8.15 5.58 -24.30
CA VAL A 313 -7.92 5.66 -22.86
C VAL A 313 -8.42 6.98 -22.28
N MET A 314 -8.10 8.11 -22.91
CA MET A 314 -8.57 9.42 -22.49
C MET A 314 -10.09 9.51 -22.54
N ASN A 315 -10.72 9.10 -23.65
CA ASN A 315 -12.17 9.15 -23.81
C ASN A 315 -12.90 8.27 -22.79
N GLU A 316 -12.34 7.11 -22.43
CA GLU A 316 -12.90 6.24 -21.38
C GLU A 316 -12.80 6.91 -20.01
N LEU A 317 -11.65 7.51 -19.68
CA LEU A 317 -11.45 8.21 -18.40
C LEU A 317 -12.42 9.38 -18.23
N LEU A 318 -12.66 10.15 -19.31
CA LEU A 318 -13.54 11.32 -19.33
C LEU A 318 -15.05 10.98 -19.21
N LYS A 319 -15.46 9.73 -19.21
CA LYS A 319 -16.83 9.34 -18.88
C LYS A 319 -17.15 9.53 -17.39
N TYR A 320 -16.12 9.72 -16.57
CA TYR A 320 -16.23 9.83 -15.12
C TYR A 320 -15.62 11.15 -14.64
N ASP A 321 -16.21 11.76 -13.64
CA ASP A 321 -15.65 12.97 -13.02
C ASP A 321 -14.38 12.66 -12.21
N THR A 322 -14.26 11.43 -11.68
CA THR A 322 -13.12 10.99 -10.85
C THR A 322 -12.67 9.57 -11.23
N GLY A 323 -11.38 9.33 -11.16
CA GLY A 323 -10.85 8.00 -11.44
C GLY A 323 -9.34 7.95 -11.61
N VAL A 324 -8.82 6.72 -11.67
CA VAL A 324 -7.39 6.44 -11.84
C VAL A 324 -7.12 5.86 -13.22
N LEU A 325 -6.13 6.42 -13.90
CA LEU A 325 -5.49 5.84 -15.07
C LEU A 325 -4.27 5.03 -14.63
N CYS A 326 -4.35 3.72 -14.78
CA CYS A 326 -3.23 2.82 -14.58
C CYS A 326 -2.57 2.49 -15.93
N ALA A 327 -1.41 3.08 -16.19
CA ALA A 327 -0.66 2.83 -17.41
C ALA A 327 0.84 2.82 -17.14
N THR A 328 1.57 1.96 -17.85
CA THR A 328 3.03 1.80 -17.67
C THR A 328 3.79 3.10 -17.89
N THR A 329 5.00 3.15 -17.37
CA THR A 329 5.96 4.22 -17.68
C THR A 329 6.22 4.24 -19.19
N GLY A 330 6.26 5.41 -19.80
CA GLY A 330 6.43 5.55 -21.25
C GLY A 330 5.14 5.52 -22.07
N PHE A 331 3.99 5.14 -21.50
CA PHE A 331 2.69 5.16 -22.23
C PHE A 331 2.23 6.57 -22.65
N GLY A 332 2.77 7.62 -22.04
CA GLY A 332 2.38 9.01 -22.33
C GLY A 332 1.30 9.55 -21.38
N LYS A 333 1.30 9.15 -20.12
CA LYS A 333 0.36 9.65 -19.08
C LYS A 333 0.32 11.19 -19.04
N THR A 334 1.49 11.85 -19.13
CA THR A 334 1.59 13.32 -19.11
C THR A 334 0.98 13.95 -20.37
N VAL A 335 1.11 13.32 -21.53
CA VAL A 335 0.52 13.79 -22.79
C VAL A 335 -1.01 13.71 -22.74
N ILE A 336 -1.53 12.58 -22.20
CA ILE A 336 -2.96 12.41 -21.98
C ILE A 336 -3.49 13.46 -21.01
N ALA A 337 -2.76 13.75 -19.93
CA ALA A 337 -3.11 14.78 -18.96
C ALA A 337 -3.18 16.17 -19.61
N ALA A 338 -2.19 16.55 -20.42
CA ALA A 338 -2.21 17.81 -21.16
C ALA A 338 -3.43 17.90 -22.11
N LYS A 339 -3.76 16.80 -22.80
CA LYS A 339 -4.95 16.75 -23.65
C LYS A 339 -6.25 16.88 -22.86
N ILE A 340 -6.34 16.27 -21.67
CA ILE A 340 -7.50 16.40 -20.75
C ILE A 340 -7.66 17.87 -20.32
N ILE A 341 -6.57 18.57 -19.95
CA ILE A 341 -6.59 19.99 -19.58
C ILE A 341 -7.15 20.82 -20.72
N SER A 342 -6.65 20.64 -21.94
CA SER A 342 -7.13 21.33 -23.14
C SER A 342 -8.61 21.01 -23.47
N LYS A 343 -9.06 19.76 -23.22
CA LYS A 343 -10.40 19.31 -23.58
C LYS A 343 -11.47 19.76 -22.58
N LEU A 344 -11.17 19.76 -21.28
CA LEU A 344 -12.10 20.20 -20.25
C LEU A 344 -12.24 21.71 -20.17
N LYS A 345 -11.25 22.46 -20.63
CA LYS A 345 -11.25 23.93 -20.69
C LYS A 345 -11.55 24.60 -19.35
N VAL A 346 -11.05 24.03 -18.27
CA VAL A 346 -11.14 24.58 -16.91
C VAL A 346 -9.74 24.72 -16.31
N ASN A 347 -9.60 25.58 -15.31
CA ASN A 347 -8.33 25.72 -14.62
C ASN A 347 -7.91 24.41 -13.95
N ALA A 348 -6.61 24.16 -13.96
CA ALA A 348 -6.06 22.88 -13.56
C ALA A 348 -4.92 23.02 -12.55
N LEU A 349 -4.89 22.13 -11.57
CA LEU A 349 -3.79 21.93 -10.64
C LEU A 349 -3.19 20.55 -10.85
N VAL A 350 -1.88 20.48 -11.08
CA VAL A 350 -1.14 19.21 -11.14
C VAL A 350 -0.41 19.01 -9.83
N LEU A 351 -0.71 17.92 -9.13
CA LEU A 351 -0.07 17.53 -7.88
C LEU A 351 1.03 16.51 -8.15
N VAL A 352 2.24 16.80 -7.68
CA VAL A 352 3.39 15.91 -7.77
C VAL A 352 3.94 15.58 -6.38
N ASN A 353 4.49 14.39 -6.22
CA ASN A 353 5.04 13.95 -4.94
C ASN A 353 6.39 14.61 -4.60
N ARG A 354 7.21 14.94 -5.60
CA ARG A 354 8.59 15.44 -5.40
C ARG A 354 8.88 16.69 -6.21
N ASN A 355 9.75 17.55 -5.66
CA ASN A 355 10.12 18.82 -6.31
C ASN A 355 10.85 18.66 -7.66
N ASN A 356 11.55 17.55 -7.89
CA ASN A 356 12.22 17.30 -9.18
C ASN A 356 11.23 17.07 -10.34
N LEU A 357 10.00 16.65 -10.04
CA LEU A 357 8.95 16.48 -11.04
C LEU A 357 8.31 17.79 -11.48
N LEU A 358 8.42 18.86 -10.68
CA LEU A 358 7.82 20.17 -10.97
C LEU A 358 8.32 20.71 -12.31
N GLU A 359 9.63 20.72 -12.53
CA GLU A 359 10.21 21.28 -13.76
C GLU A 359 9.86 20.41 -14.97
N GLN A 360 9.90 19.08 -14.83
CA GLN A 360 9.49 18.17 -15.92
C GLN A 360 8.03 18.38 -16.35
N TRP A 361 7.11 18.49 -15.38
CA TRP A 361 5.72 18.76 -15.67
C TRP A 361 5.56 20.12 -16.34
N LYS A 362 6.30 21.13 -15.86
CA LYS A 362 6.28 22.48 -16.43
C LYS A 362 6.76 22.50 -17.89
N GLU A 363 7.85 21.78 -18.18
CA GLU A 363 8.35 21.63 -19.56
C GLU A 363 7.36 20.92 -20.46
N ARG A 364 6.80 19.81 -20.00
CA ARG A 364 5.84 19.04 -20.78
C ARG A 364 4.55 19.81 -21.05
N LEU A 365 3.98 20.46 -20.02
CA LEU A 365 2.76 21.26 -20.20
C LEU A 365 3.01 22.46 -21.09
N SER A 366 4.14 23.16 -20.94
CA SER A 366 4.54 24.25 -21.82
C SER A 366 4.60 23.82 -23.30
N TYR A 367 5.22 22.64 -23.55
CA TYR A 367 5.33 22.07 -24.89
C TYR A 367 3.97 21.67 -25.47
N PHE A 368 3.18 20.85 -24.74
CA PHE A 368 1.95 20.26 -25.26
C PHE A 368 0.77 21.26 -25.30
N LEU A 369 0.80 22.32 -24.50
CA LEU A 369 -0.27 23.33 -24.47
C LEU A 369 0.12 24.63 -25.19
N ASP A 370 1.32 24.67 -25.78
CA ASP A 370 1.86 25.83 -26.52
C ASP A 370 1.80 27.12 -25.69
N ILE A 371 2.26 27.05 -24.45
CA ILE A 371 2.26 28.19 -23.53
C ILE A 371 3.65 28.44 -22.98
N ASN A 372 3.92 29.70 -22.60
CA ASN A 372 5.21 30.00 -21.97
C ASN A 372 5.31 29.36 -20.59
N LYS A 373 6.48 28.81 -20.26
CA LYS A 373 6.77 28.27 -18.93
C LYS A 373 6.46 29.27 -17.79
N LYS A 374 6.56 30.56 -18.04
CA LYS A 374 6.26 31.61 -17.04
C LYS A 374 4.76 31.74 -16.73
N GLU A 375 3.90 31.27 -17.62
CA GLU A 375 2.45 31.27 -17.46
C GLU A 375 1.95 30.06 -16.59
N ILE A 376 2.83 29.13 -16.26
CA ILE A 376 2.52 28.01 -15.39
C ILE A 376 2.97 28.35 -13.99
N GLY A 377 2.02 28.48 -13.07
CA GLY A 377 2.31 28.75 -11.66
C GLY A 377 2.91 27.54 -10.96
N GLN A 378 3.51 27.76 -9.79
CA GLN A 378 4.26 26.72 -9.09
C GLN A 378 4.28 26.93 -7.58
N ILE A 379 4.07 25.82 -6.81
CA ILE A 379 4.46 25.72 -5.40
C ILE A 379 5.46 24.59 -5.23
N GLY A 380 6.63 24.93 -4.69
CA GLY A 380 7.73 23.99 -4.43
C GLY A 380 9.03 24.39 -5.10
N ALA A 381 10.13 23.73 -4.75
CA ALA A 381 11.48 24.08 -5.21
C ALA A 381 11.83 25.58 -4.99
N SER A 382 11.46 26.12 -3.81
CA SER A 382 11.66 27.53 -3.40
C SER A 382 10.89 28.57 -4.23
N LYS A 383 9.85 28.15 -4.97
CA LYS A 383 8.94 29.04 -5.70
C LYS A 383 7.54 28.96 -5.10
N GLU A 384 6.83 30.10 -5.11
CA GLU A 384 5.46 30.20 -4.63
C GLU A 384 4.73 31.27 -5.44
N ASN A 385 4.23 30.87 -6.61
CA ASN A 385 3.58 31.79 -7.56
C ASN A 385 2.46 31.07 -8.29
N LEU A 386 1.37 30.72 -7.59
CA LEU A 386 0.17 30.22 -8.24
C LEU A 386 -0.51 31.38 -9.03
N ASN A 387 -1.09 31.04 -10.17
CA ASN A 387 -1.85 31.97 -11.00
C ASN A 387 -3.34 31.63 -11.07
N GLY A 388 -3.75 30.48 -10.51
CA GLY A 388 -5.14 30.02 -10.49
C GLY A 388 -5.68 29.53 -11.82
N LYS A 389 -4.86 29.45 -12.89
CA LYS A 389 -5.24 28.97 -14.22
C LYS A 389 -4.66 27.60 -14.53
N LEU A 390 -3.34 27.51 -14.55
CA LEU A 390 -2.60 26.25 -14.70
C LEU A 390 -1.41 26.27 -13.76
N ASP A 391 -1.48 25.42 -12.76
CA ASP A 391 -0.52 25.41 -11.68
C ASP A 391 -0.01 24.01 -11.40
N ILE A 392 1.22 23.91 -10.92
CA ILE A 392 1.84 22.66 -10.50
C ILE A 392 2.31 22.82 -9.06
N ALA A 393 1.97 21.87 -8.21
CA ALA A 393 2.34 21.92 -6.81
C ALA A 393 2.96 20.63 -6.30
N SER A 394 4.04 20.76 -5.53
CA SER A 394 4.56 19.66 -4.74
C SER A 394 3.72 19.49 -3.47
N VAL A 395 3.20 18.28 -3.26
CA VAL A 395 2.40 17.96 -2.08
C VAL A 395 3.17 18.25 -0.79
N GLN A 396 4.47 17.91 -0.76
CA GLN A 396 5.33 18.21 0.41
C GLN A 396 5.45 19.70 0.72
N SER A 397 5.31 20.56 -0.29
CA SER A 397 5.34 22.01 -0.11
C SER A 397 3.97 22.56 0.29
N LEU A 398 2.89 22.00 -0.25
CA LEU A 398 1.52 22.36 0.12
C LEU A 398 1.20 22.03 1.59
N THR A 399 1.57 20.83 2.05
CA THR A 399 1.29 20.38 3.44
C THR A 399 1.97 21.22 4.52
N LYS A 400 2.96 22.02 4.15
CA LYS A 400 3.64 22.97 5.07
C LYS A 400 2.96 24.34 5.15
N LYS A 401 1.92 24.58 4.34
CA LYS A 401 1.20 25.84 4.28
C LYS A 401 0.00 25.85 5.21
N GLU A 402 -0.11 26.85 6.07
CA GLU A 402 -1.26 27.05 6.95
C GLU A 402 -2.57 27.26 6.17
N ASN A 403 -2.48 27.93 5.00
CA ASN A 403 -3.60 28.21 4.10
C ASN A 403 -3.73 27.21 2.95
N MET A 404 -3.27 25.95 3.13
CA MET A 404 -3.26 24.93 2.08
C MET A 404 -4.65 24.76 1.42
N GLU A 405 -5.71 24.74 2.22
CA GLU A 405 -7.08 24.59 1.72
C GLU A 405 -7.47 25.71 0.75
N ASP A 406 -7.14 26.96 1.07
CA ASP A 406 -7.43 28.11 0.20
C ASP A 406 -6.67 28.04 -1.12
N LEU A 407 -5.47 27.48 -1.13
CA LEU A 407 -4.64 27.33 -2.31
C LEU A 407 -5.17 26.31 -3.30
N VAL A 408 -5.90 25.28 -2.85
CA VAL A 408 -6.31 24.15 -3.70
C VAL A 408 -7.81 24.11 -4.00
N LYS A 409 -8.66 24.90 -3.34
CA LYS A 409 -10.13 24.77 -3.41
C LYS A 409 -10.76 25.24 -4.71
N ASN A 410 -10.13 26.14 -5.47
CA ASN A 410 -10.75 26.86 -6.60
C ASN A 410 -10.42 26.29 -7.98
N TYR A 411 -9.88 25.09 -8.09
CA TYR A 411 -9.58 24.44 -9.36
C TYR A 411 -10.73 23.53 -9.79
N GLY A 412 -11.09 23.58 -11.08
CA GLY A 412 -12.08 22.68 -11.67
C GLY A 412 -11.53 21.28 -11.95
N LEU A 413 -10.23 21.20 -12.23
CA LEU A 413 -9.51 19.95 -12.53
C LEU A 413 -8.29 19.79 -11.61
N VAL A 414 -8.15 18.61 -11.01
CA VAL A 414 -6.90 18.20 -10.34
C VAL A 414 -6.37 16.92 -10.96
N ILE A 415 -5.11 16.93 -11.34
CA ILE A 415 -4.37 15.77 -11.82
C ILE A 415 -3.34 15.38 -10.78
N VAL A 416 -3.36 14.11 -10.36
CA VAL A 416 -2.47 13.57 -9.32
C VAL A 416 -1.48 12.63 -9.96
N ASP A 417 -0.24 13.08 -10.13
CA ASP A 417 0.82 12.23 -10.67
C ASP A 417 1.35 11.26 -9.62
N GLU A 418 1.64 10.04 -10.07
CA GLU A 418 2.04 8.90 -9.22
C GLU A 418 1.13 8.79 -7.98
N CYS A 419 -0.18 8.73 -8.21
CA CYS A 419 -1.21 8.77 -7.18
C CYS A 419 -1.12 7.63 -6.14
N HIS A 420 -0.26 6.62 -6.36
CA HIS A 420 0.02 5.59 -5.35
C HIS A 420 0.67 6.18 -4.07
N HIS A 421 1.16 7.41 -4.09
CA HIS A 421 1.64 8.13 -2.91
C HIS A 421 0.53 8.78 -2.07
N VAL A 422 -0.72 8.87 -2.55
CA VAL A 422 -1.87 9.50 -1.85
C VAL A 422 -2.11 8.91 -0.45
N ALA A 423 -1.79 7.65 -0.26
CA ALA A 423 -1.92 7.01 1.05
C ALA A 423 -0.94 7.52 2.14
N ALA A 424 -0.03 8.44 1.82
CA ALA A 424 0.74 9.15 2.82
C ALA A 424 -0.12 10.25 3.47
N TYR A 425 -0.07 10.37 4.79
CA TYR A 425 -0.94 11.25 5.58
C TYR A 425 -1.04 12.68 5.03
N GLY A 426 0.08 13.34 4.76
CA GLY A 426 0.07 14.70 4.23
C GLY A 426 -0.57 14.82 2.85
N PHE A 427 -0.42 13.79 1.99
CA PHE A 427 -1.06 13.78 0.68
C PHE A 427 -2.58 13.60 0.79
N GLU A 428 -3.03 12.73 1.70
CA GLU A 428 -4.46 12.54 1.96
C GLU A 428 -5.12 13.84 2.44
N GLN A 429 -4.45 14.63 3.29
CA GLN A 429 -4.96 15.93 3.74
C GLN A 429 -5.17 16.90 2.58
N VAL A 430 -4.20 17.00 1.65
CA VAL A 430 -4.36 17.81 0.45
C VAL A 430 -5.56 17.34 -0.39
N MET A 431 -5.70 16.02 -0.57
CA MET A 431 -6.81 15.46 -1.35
C MET A 431 -8.17 15.73 -0.72
N LYS A 432 -8.27 15.70 0.62
CA LYS A 432 -9.49 16.04 1.37
C LYS A 432 -9.90 17.52 1.23
N ALA A 433 -8.96 18.42 0.99
CA ALA A 433 -9.22 19.85 0.80
C ALA A 433 -9.69 20.21 -0.62
N ILE A 434 -9.46 19.34 -1.62
CA ILE A 434 -9.79 19.58 -3.02
C ILE A 434 -11.31 19.51 -3.24
N ARG A 435 -11.90 20.58 -3.79
CA ARG A 435 -13.32 20.67 -4.15
C ARG A 435 -13.60 20.45 -5.62
N SER A 436 -12.57 20.22 -6.42
CA SER A 436 -12.65 20.09 -7.87
C SER A 436 -13.65 19.04 -8.33
N LYS A 437 -14.42 19.35 -9.34
CA LYS A 437 -15.33 18.40 -9.99
C LYS A 437 -14.54 17.25 -10.62
N TYR A 438 -13.45 17.58 -11.31
CA TYR A 438 -12.63 16.57 -12.00
C TYR A 438 -11.35 16.25 -11.23
N VAL A 439 -11.18 14.97 -10.88
CA VAL A 439 -9.96 14.49 -10.17
C VAL A 439 -9.47 13.21 -10.82
N TYR A 440 -8.30 13.26 -11.43
CA TYR A 440 -7.71 12.10 -12.11
C TYR A 440 -6.34 11.75 -11.53
N GLY A 441 -6.24 10.52 -11.04
CA GLY A 441 -4.99 9.91 -10.60
C GLY A 441 -4.26 9.23 -11.77
N LEU A 442 -2.95 9.42 -11.86
CA LEU A 442 -2.09 8.76 -12.84
C LEU A 442 -1.09 7.89 -12.09
N THR A 443 -0.94 6.62 -12.48
CA THR A 443 0.08 5.74 -11.90
C THR A 443 0.47 4.62 -12.85
N ALA A 444 1.68 4.10 -12.68
CA ALA A 444 2.10 2.86 -13.33
C ALA A 444 1.83 1.63 -12.43
N THR A 445 1.80 1.83 -11.12
CA THR A 445 1.68 0.78 -10.11
C THR A 445 0.58 1.14 -9.11
N PRO A 446 -0.66 0.67 -9.33
CA PRO A 446 -1.78 1.04 -8.47
C PRO A 446 -1.76 0.33 -7.12
N THR A 447 -1.01 -0.76 -7.00
CA THR A 447 -0.86 -1.54 -5.77
C THR A 447 0.35 -1.07 -4.96
N ARG A 448 0.21 -1.06 -3.62
CA ARG A 448 1.28 -0.69 -2.68
C ARG A 448 1.74 -1.90 -1.87
N LYS A 449 3.03 -1.93 -1.53
CA LYS A 449 3.61 -2.99 -0.70
C LYS A 449 2.99 -3.06 0.71
N ASP A 450 2.60 -1.90 1.24
CA ASP A 450 1.98 -1.75 2.57
C ASP A 450 0.46 -2.02 2.58
N GLY A 451 -0.14 -2.36 1.44
CA GLY A 451 -1.58 -2.65 1.31
C GLY A 451 -2.51 -1.43 1.41
N LEU A 452 -1.97 -0.21 1.58
CA LEU A 452 -2.75 1.02 1.73
C LEU A 452 -3.28 1.60 0.40
N HIS A 453 -3.22 0.85 -0.69
CA HIS A 453 -3.69 1.29 -2.01
C HIS A 453 -5.20 1.59 -2.05
N LYS A 454 -6.00 1.03 -1.14
CA LYS A 454 -7.45 1.34 -1.04
C LYS A 454 -7.70 2.84 -0.79
N ILE A 455 -6.80 3.55 -0.09
CA ILE A 455 -6.89 5.00 0.11
C ILE A 455 -6.82 5.76 -1.21
N ILE A 456 -6.05 5.27 -2.19
CA ILE A 456 -5.94 5.88 -3.51
C ILE A 456 -7.30 5.92 -4.19
N TYR A 457 -8.01 4.78 -4.18
CA TYR A 457 -9.33 4.66 -4.80
C TYR A 457 -10.38 5.47 -4.05
N MET A 458 -10.28 5.56 -2.73
CA MET A 458 -11.15 6.42 -1.93
C MET A 458 -10.95 7.91 -2.24
N GLN A 459 -9.72 8.35 -2.52
CA GLN A 459 -9.43 9.77 -2.77
C GLN A 459 -9.49 10.18 -4.24
N CYS A 460 -9.11 9.32 -5.16
CA CYS A 460 -9.07 9.62 -6.60
C CYS A 460 -10.21 8.96 -7.40
N GLY A 461 -10.97 8.05 -6.80
CA GLY A 461 -11.92 7.17 -7.50
C GLY A 461 -11.29 5.86 -7.97
N ASP A 462 -12.13 4.95 -8.46
CA ASP A 462 -11.71 3.63 -8.92
C ASP A 462 -10.79 3.70 -10.15
N ILE A 463 -10.08 2.60 -10.44
CA ILE A 463 -9.32 2.48 -11.69
C ILE A 463 -10.31 2.40 -12.85
N ARG A 464 -10.41 3.47 -13.65
CA ARG A 464 -11.30 3.54 -14.82
C ARG A 464 -10.70 2.88 -16.04
N VAL A 465 -9.38 3.00 -16.16
CA VAL A 465 -8.66 2.43 -17.30
C VAL A 465 -7.37 1.79 -16.83
N ARG A 466 -7.18 0.54 -17.23
CA ARG A 466 -5.90 -0.18 -17.06
C ARG A 466 -5.36 -0.54 -18.44
N VAL A 467 -4.16 -0.07 -18.73
CA VAL A 467 -3.46 -0.43 -19.97
C VAL A 467 -2.59 -1.64 -19.68
N ALA A 468 -3.02 -2.80 -20.19
CA ALA A 468 -2.28 -4.06 -20.01
C ALA A 468 -0.99 -4.07 -20.84
N ASN A 469 0.10 -4.60 -20.27
CA ASN A 469 1.38 -4.73 -20.95
C ASN A 469 1.34 -5.68 -22.16
N ARG A 470 0.44 -6.68 -22.16
CA ARG A 470 0.25 -7.60 -23.30
C ARG A 470 -0.20 -6.87 -24.56
N GLU A 471 -1.03 -5.85 -24.44
CA GLU A 471 -1.46 -5.05 -25.59
C GLU A 471 -0.35 -4.18 -26.18
N LEU A 472 0.68 -3.87 -25.37
CA LEU A 472 1.86 -3.15 -25.83
C LEU A 472 2.85 -4.06 -26.57
N LYS A 473 2.86 -5.38 -26.28
CA LYS A 473 3.73 -6.36 -26.98
C LYS A 473 3.49 -6.42 -28.48
N GLN A 474 2.24 -6.36 -28.93
CA GLN A 474 1.88 -6.54 -30.35
C GLN A 474 2.30 -5.40 -31.28
N ASN A 475 2.68 -4.23 -30.74
CA ASN A 475 3.06 -3.05 -31.51
C ASN A 475 4.46 -2.51 -31.16
N ARG A 476 5.28 -3.25 -30.40
CA ARG A 476 6.62 -2.80 -30.05
C ARG A 476 7.58 -3.06 -31.22
N LYS A 477 8.28 -2.01 -31.64
CA LYS A 477 9.35 -2.07 -32.64
C LYS A 477 10.67 -2.58 -32.07
N MET A 478 10.76 -2.81 -30.75
CA MET A 478 11.99 -3.15 -30.03
C MET A 478 11.89 -4.52 -29.36
N GLU A 479 12.94 -5.31 -29.43
CA GLU A 479 13.11 -6.53 -28.66
C GLU A 479 13.41 -6.19 -27.19
N HIS A 480 12.85 -6.97 -26.27
CA HIS A 480 13.07 -6.80 -24.82
C HIS A 480 13.60 -8.11 -24.24
N VAL A 481 14.84 -8.10 -23.79
CA VAL A 481 15.55 -9.29 -23.33
C VAL A 481 16.08 -9.08 -21.92
N VAL A 482 15.94 -10.10 -21.07
CA VAL A 482 16.65 -10.20 -19.80
C VAL A 482 17.72 -11.27 -19.90
N ILE A 483 18.96 -10.90 -19.70
CA ILE A 483 20.09 -11.81 -19.60
C ILE A 483 20.35 -12.09 -18.13
N VAL A 484 20.18 -13.35 -17.72
CA VAL A 484 20.43 -13.78 -16.34
C VAL A 484 21.83 -14.37 -16.27
N LYS A 485 22.70 -13.73 -15.47
CA LYS A 485 24.07 -14.15 -15.23
C LYS A 485 24.28 -14.67 -13.81
N ASN A 486 24.91 -15.84 -13.68
CA ASN A 486 25.30 -16.37 -12.38
C ASN A 486 26.67 -15.82 -11.99
N THR A 487 26.75 -15.16 -10.82
CA THR A 487 28.01 -14.58 -10.33
C THR A 487 28.89 -15.59 -9.59
N GLY A 488 28.33 -16.76 -9.23
CA GLY A 488 29.01 -17.72 -8.35
C GLY A 488 29.18 -17.23 -6.90
N TYR A 489 28.70 -16.03 -6.56
CA TYR A 489 28.80 -15.47 -5.22
C TYR A 489 28.10 -16.35 -4.19
N LYS A 490 28.82 -16.60 -3.08
CA LYS A 490 28.30 -17.26 -1.87
C LYS A 490 28.73 -16.44 -0.66
N PHE A 491 27.83 -16.19 0.25
CA PHE A 491 28.16 -15.54 1.52
C PHE A 491 28.92 -16.54 2.42
N ILE A 492 30.13 -16.20 2.81
CA ILE A 492 30.98 -16.99 3.72
C ILE A 492 30.73 -16.53 5.16
N GLY A 493 29.50 -16.62 5.63
CA GLY A 493 29.14 -16.43 7.03
C GLY A 493 28.53 -17.71 7.59
N GLU A 494 28.71 -17.98 8.87
CA GLU A 494 28.17 -19.19 9.52
C GLU A 494 26.69 -19.36 9.16
N GLU A 495 26.35 -20.36 8.34
CA GLU A 495 24.98 -20.74 7.95
C GLU A 495 24.08 -21.07 9.16
N GLU A 496 24.66 -21.23 10.34
CA GLU A 496 23.98 -21.59 11.60
C GLU A 496 23.46 -20.39 12.41
N LYS A 497 23.87 -19.14 12.14
CA LYS A 497 23.27 -17.97 12.80
C LYS A 497 21.91 -17.64 12.15
N GLN A 498 20.87 -18.06 12.77
CA GLN A 498 19.45 -18.04 12.39
C GLN A 498 18.82 -16.69 12.02
N LYS A 499 19.58 -15.60 11.83
CA LYS A 499 19.09 -14.27 11.36
C LYS A 499 20.19 -13.51 10.63
N LEU A 500 20.56 -13.97 9.44
CA LEU A 500 21.35 -13.11 8.56
C LEU A 500 20.56 -11.81 8.27
N GLN A 501 21.07 -10.67 8.69
CA GLN A 501 20.45 -9.39 8.33
C GLN A 501 20.70 -9.11 6.85
N ILE A 502 19.64 -8.84 6.10
CA ILE A 502 19.76 -8.52 4.66
C ILE A 502 20.75 -7.37 4.42
N SER A 503 20.90 -6.43 5.36
CA SER A 503 21.85 -5.34 5.29
C SER A 503 23.32 -5.80 5.30
N GLU A 504 23.65 -6.82 6.07
CA GLU A 504 25.00 -7.41 6.13
C GLU A 504 25.33 -8.13 4.82
N LEU A 505 24.39 -8.94 4.33
CA LEU A 505 24.52 -9.61 3.04
C LEU A 505 24.76 -8.61 1.90
N LEU A 506 23.97 -7.55 1.82
CA LEU A 506 24.12 -6.53 0.78
C LEU A 506 25.43 -5.77 0.89
N ASN A 507 25.96 -5.55 2.09
CA ASN A 507 27.28 -4.96 2.29
C ASN A 507 28.41 -5.88 1.84
N ASP A 508 28.32 -7.16 2.14
CA ASP A 508 29.30 -8.15 1.69
C ASP A 508 29.30 -8.27 0.15
N MET A 509 28.13 -8.33 -0.48
CA MET A 509 28.00 -8.33 -1.93
C MET A 509 28.61 -7.09 -2.60
N CYS A 510 28.50 -5.89 -1.97
CA CYS A 510 29.10 -4.66 -2.46
C CYS A 510 30.64 -4.76 -2.53
N ASN A 511 31.26 -5.42 -1.56
CA ASN A 511 32.70 -5.50 -1.42
C ASN A 511 33.31 -6.75 -2.07
N ASN A 512 32.48 -7.62 -2.65
CA ASN A 512 32.98 -8.83 -3.29
C ASN A 512 33.65 -8.53 -4.62
N VAL A 513 34.98 -8.69 -4.67
CA VAL A 513 35.83 -8.31 -5.79
C VAL A 513 35.47 -9.12 -7.06
N PHE A 514 35.30 -10.45 -6.92
CA PHE A 514 34.99 -11.32 -8.08
C PHE A 514 33.63 -10.98 -8.71
N ARG A 515 32.64 -10.74 -7.87
CA ARG A 515 31.33 -10.34 -8.32
C ARG A 515 31.36 -8.99 -9.07
N ASN A 516 32.08 -8.02 -8.50
CA ASN A 516 32.21 -6.69 -9.09
C ASN A 516 32.99 -6.71 -10.40
N GLU A 517 34.00 -7.57 -10.52
CA GLU A 517 34.77 -7.76 -11.77
C GLU A 517 33.89 -8.27 -12.91
N ILE A 518 33.01 -9.26 -12.66
CA ILE A 518 32.04 -9.75 -13.63
C ILE A 518 31.12 -8.60 -14.10
N ILE A 519 30.59 -7.83 -13.15
CA ILE A 519 29.68 -6.72 -13.44
C ILE A 519 30.39 -5.63 -14.27
N ILE A 520 31.61 -5.25 -13.89
CA ILE A 520 32.41 -4.23 -14.58
C ILE A 520 32.73 -4.66 -16.00
N GLU A 521 33.11 -5.93 -16.22
CA GLU A 521 33.43 -6.44 -17.55
C GLU A 521 32.18 -6.49 -18.45
N ASP A 522 31.02 -6.91 -17.93
CA ASP A 522 29.77 -6.89 -18.66
C ASP A 522 29.35 -5.47 -19.07
N ILE A 523 29.51 -4.49 -18.18
CA ILE A 523 29.21 -3.08 -18.48
C ILE A 523 30.17 -2.58 -19.56
N LYS A 524 31.45 -2.85 -19.45
CA LYS A 524 32.47 -2.48 -20.44
C LYS A 524 32.14 -3.08 -21.80
N GLN A 525 31.87 -4.37 -21.86
CA GLN A 525 31.54 -5.04 -23.12
C GLN A 525 30.29 -4.41 -23.77
N SER A 526 29.24 -4.17 -22.99
CA SER A 526 28.00 -3.54 -23.45
C SER A 526 28.27 -2.15 -24.08
N VAL A 527 29.12 -1.33 -23.46
CA VAL A 527 29.47 0.01 -23.99
C VAL A 527 30.32 -0.07 -25.24
N LEU A 528 31.23 -1.04 -25.34
CA LEU A 528 32.04 -1.26 -26.54
C LEU A 528 31.19 -1.72 -27.73
N GLU A 529 30.05 -2.36 -27.48
CA GLU A 529 29.03 -2.68 -28.48
C GLU A 529 28.17 -1.46 -28.88
N GLY A 530 28.49 -0.26 -28.38
CA GLY A 530 27.77 0.98 -28.67
C GLY A 530 26.50 1.20 -27.87
N ARG A 531 26.24 0.42 -26.82
CA ARG A 531 25.05 0.55 -25.98
C ARG A 531 25.21 1.68 -24.95
N ILE A 532 24.07 2.15 -24.45
CA ILE A 532 24.00 3.23 -23.46
C ILE A 532 23.41 2.67 -22.15
N PRO A 533 24.28 2.16 -21.26
CA PRO A 533 23.84 1.52 -20.04
C PRO A 533 23.49 2.48 -18.90
N ILE A 534 22.50 2.06 -18.12
CA ILE A 534 22.29 2.53 -16.77
C ILE A 534 22.53 1.40 -15.77
N VAL A 535 23.31 1.67 -14.74
CA VAL A 535 23.70 0.70 -13.71
C VAL A 535 23.04 1.07 -12.40
N LEU A 536 22.23 0.19 -11.85
CA LEU A 536 21.48 0.41 -10.62
C LEU A 536 22.03 -0.41 -9.46
N THR A 537 22.26 0.26 -8.34
CA THR A 537 22.60 -0.36 -7.06
C THR A 537 21.76 0.23 -5.91
N GLU A 538 21.65 -0.49 -4.81
CA GLU A 538 21.00 -0.03 -3.58
C GLU A 538 21.97 0.69 -2.61
N ARG A 539 23.28 0.70 -2.91
CA ARG A 539 24.34 1.20 -2.02
C ARG A 539 25.19 2.26 -2.66
N VAL A 540 25.40 3.37 -1.93
CA VAL A 540 26.22 4.50 -2.41
C VAL A 540 27.70 4.11 -2.55
N ASP A 541 28.23 3.30 -1.64
CA ASP A 541 29.64 2.87 -1.70
C ASP A 541 29.89 1.94 -2.89
N HIS A 542 28.92 1.11 -3.27
CA HIS A 542 29.01 0.30 -4.48
C HIS A 542 29.13 1.14 -5.75
N LEU A 543 28.49 2.33 -5.81
CA LEU A 543 28.65 3.25 -6.95
C LEU A 543 30.10 3.70 -7.11
N LYS A 544 30.82 3.93 -6.01
CA LYS A 544 32.22 4.35 -6.05
C LYS A 544 33.11 3.22 -6.56
N ILE A 545 32.93 2.01 -5.99
CA ILE A 545 33.68 0.81 -6.40
C ILE A 545 33.52 0.54 -7.89
N LEU A 546 32.27 0.54 -8.39
CA LEU A 546 31.99 0.33 -9.81
C LEU A 546 32.57 1.45 -10.67
N LYS A 547 32.51 2.72 -10.21
CA LYS A 547 33.08 3.84 -10.94
C LYS A 547 34.58 3.71 -11.08
N GLU A 548 35.30 3.46 -9.99
CA GLU A 548 36.75 3.30 -9.98
C GLU A 548 37.19 2.17 -10.92
N GLY A 549 36.54 1.02 -10.85
CA GLY A 549 36.84 -0.10 -11.75
C GLY A 549 36.52 0.19 -13.23
N LEU A 550 35.43 0.90 -13.53
CA LEU A 550 35.09 1.30 -14.89
C LEU A 550 36.04 2.39 -15.43
N ASP A 551 36.40 3.40 -14.62
CA ASP A 551 37.35 4.44 -14.99
C ASP A 551 38.72 3.84 -15.35
N GLU A 552 39.17 2.79 -14.62
CA GLU A 552 40.39 2.05 -14.91
C GLU A 552 40.29 1.26 -16.23
N LYS A 553 39.22 0.46 -16.38
CA LYS A 553 39.01 -0.43 -17.54
C LYS A 553 38.70 0.30 -18.85
N LEU A 554 38.18 1.53 -18.76
CA LEU A 554 37.82 2.38 -19.92
C LEU A 554 38.82 3.50 -20.18
N LYS A 555 39.97 3.49 -19.46
CA LYS A 555 40.99 4.52 -19.60
C LYS A 555 41.44 4.66 -21.05
N GLY A 556 41.42 5.91 -21.57
CA GLY A 556 41.79 6.21 -22.95
C GLY A 556 40.71 6.06 -24.02
N LEU A 557 39.52 5.53 -23.67
CA LEU A 557 38.44 5.36 -24.63
C LEU A 557 37.50 6.58 -24.75
N GLY A 558 37.65 7.59 -23.90
CA GLY A 558 36.85 8.81 -23.93
C GLY A 558 35.35 8.59 -23.56
N ILE A 559 35.03 7.49 -22.90
CA ILE A 559 33.67 7.15 -22.48
C ILE A 559 33.41 7.70 -21.09
N PRO A 560 32.49 8.66 -20.91
CA PRO A 560 32.19 9.23 -19.61
C PRO A 560 31.41 8.27 -18.72
N VAL A 561 31.86 8.11 -17.45
CA VAL A 561 31.19 7.37 -16.38
C VAL A 561 30.69 8.38 -15.35
N VAL A 562 29.39 8.62 -15.29
CA VAL A 562 28.79 9.58 -14.37
C VAL A 562 28.00 8.92 -13.26
N ILE A 563 28.08 9.48 -12.04
CA ILE A 563 27.24 9.06 -10.92
C ILE A 563 26.06 10.03 -10.80
N TYR A 564 24.84 9.48 -10.86
CA TYR A 564 23.60 10.21 -10.66
C TYR A 564 22.99 9.87 -9.30
N LYS A 565 22.86 10.86 -8.40
CA LYS A 565 22.27 10.72 -7.07
C LYS A 565 21.14 11.72 -6.88
N GLY A 566 20.03 11.32 -6.27
CA GLY A 566 18.92 12.22 -5.96
C GLY A 566 19.25 13.33 -4.94
N THR A 567 20.35 13.19 -4.21
CA THR A 567 20.85 14.15 -3.20
C THR A 567 21.96 15.06 -3.69
N MET A 568 22.22 15.08 -5.01
CA MET A 568 23.25 15.95 -5.59
C MET A 568 22.94 17.43 -5.40
N GLY A 569 23.96 18.22 -5.08
CA GLY A 569 23.85 19.68 -5.09
C GLY A 569 23.57 20.22 -6.50
N LYS A 570 22.94 21.40 -6.61
CA LYS A 570 22.58 22.00 -7.90
C LYS A 570 23.74 22.10 -8.88
N LYS A 571 24.96 22.44 -8.40
CA LYS A 571 26.17 22.54 -9.24
C LYS A 571 26.55 21.19 -9.85
N GLN A 572 26.58 20.13 -9.04
CA GLN A 572 26.91 18.77 -9.50
C GLN A 572 25.87 18.23 -10.48
N ALA A 573 24.58 18.53 -10.25
CA ALA A 573 23.52 18.11 -11.15
C ALA A 573 23.67 18.76 -12.53
N VAL A 574 24.02 20.04 -12.60
CA VAL A 574 24.28 20.77 -13.85
C VAL A 574 25.52 20.21 -14.56
N GLU A 575 26.59 19.93 -13.83
CA GLU A 575 27.80 19.32 -14.37
C GLU A 575 27.52 17.95 -15.02
N VAL A 576 26.82 17.07 -14.30
CA VAL A 576 26.40 15.77 -14.85
C VAL A 576 25.54 15.94 -16.10
N GLN A 577 24.58 16.86 -16.10
CA GLN A 577 23.75 17.13 -17.27
C GLN A 577 24.57 17.65 -18.47
N ASN A 578 25.57 18.49 -18.24
CA ASN A 578 26.44 18.97 -19.30
C ASN A 578 27.27 17.83 -19.92
N ILE A 579 27.87 16.97 -19.08
CA ILE A 579 28.63 15.79 -19.56
C ILE A 579 27.72 14.87 -20.40
N LEU A 580 26.48 14.61 -19.94
CA LEU A 580 25.54 13.78 -20.66
C LEU A 580 25.13 14.42 -21.99
N ARG A 581 24.91 15.75 -22.03
CA ARG A 581 24.57 16.50 -23.24
C ARG A 581 25.71 16.52 -24.25
N GLU A 582 26.94 16.78 -23.81
CA GLU A 582 28.13 16.73 -24.67
C GLU A 582 28.31 15.35 -25.31
N ALA A 583 28.18 14.29 -24.54
CA ALA A 583 28.23 12.93 -25.07
C ALA A 583 27.11 12.64 -26.08
N ASP A 584 25.92 13.26 -25.90
CA ASP A 584 24.81 13.16 -26.85
C ASP A 584 25.07 13.89 -28.15
N GLU A 585 25.58 15.12 -28.08
CA GLU A 585 25.91 15.95 -29.25
C GLU A 585 27.02 15.32 -30.09
N GLU A 586 27.95 14.64 -29.46
CA GLU A 586 29.05 13.93 -30.12
C GLU A 586 28.72 12.47 -30.51
N GLY A 587 27.53 11.99 -30.19
CA GLY A 587 27.10 10.61 -30.48
C GLY A 587 27.90 9.53 -29.73
N ARG A 588 28.61 9.91 -28.67
CA ARG A 588 29.44 8.99 -27.88
C ARG A 588 28.61 8.15 -26.90
N PRO A 589 28.95 6.87 -26.66
CA PRO A 589 28.39 6.09 -25.60
C PRO A 589 28.78 6.67 -24.22
N ARG A 590 27.95 6.41 -23.21
CA ARG A 590 28.15 6.88 -21.84
C ARG A 590 27.59 5.90 -20.84
N ILE A 591 28.08 5.92 -19.60
CA ILE A 591 27.61 5.06 -18.51
C ILE A 591 27.01 5.92 -17.40
N ILE A 592 25.80 5.57 -16.97
CA ILE A 592 25.14 6.22 -15.83
C ILE A 592 25.08 5.24 -14.67
N LEU A 593 25.79 5.54 -13.59
CA LEU A 593 25.72 4.81 -12.32
C LEU A 593 24.74 5.53 -11.40
N ALA A 594 23.74 4.83 -10.86
CA ALA A 594 22.75 5.46 -10.01
C ALA A 594 22.27 4.55 -8.88
N THR A 595 21.78 5.17 -7.79
CA THR A 595 21.04 4.42 -6.80
C THR A 595 19.60 4.19 -7.30
N SER A 596 19.03 3.05 -6.94
CA SER A 596 17.65 2.68 -7.28
C SER A 596 16.62 3.75 -6.89
N SER A 597 16.84 4.44 -5.77
CA SER A 597 15.98 5.53 -5.30
C SER A 597 16.06 6.80 -6.17
N SER A 598 17.18 7.02 -6.86
CA SER A 598 17.40 8.22 -7.68
C SER A 598 16.75 8.11 -9.07
N ILE A 599 16.59 6.89 -9.57
CA ILE A 599 16.04 6.61 -10.90
C ILE A 599 14.53 6.33 -10.84
N GLY A 600 13.99 6.00 -9.66
CA GLY A 600 12.59 5.62 -9.51
C GLY A 600 11.59 6.67 -10.01
N GLU A 601 11.88 7.96 -9.81
CA GLU A 601 11.00 9.05 -10.22
C GLU A 601 11.83 10.24 -10.75
N GLY A 602 11.46 10.75 -11.90
CA GLY A 602 12.00 12.01 -12.42
C GLY A 602 13.27 11.93 -13.28
N PHE A 603 13.90 10.78 -13.44
CA PHE A 603 14.99 10.62 -14.41
C PHE A 603 14.44 10.29 -15.80
N ASP A 604 14.88 11.00 -16.83
CA ASP A 604 14.40 10.88 -18.20
C ASP A 604 15.55 10.93 -19.20
N ASP A 605 15.84 9.81 -19.86
CA ASP A 605 16.81 9.71 -20.95
C ASP A 605 16.32 8.66 -21.97
N SER A 606 15.93 9.09 -23.16
CA SER A 606 15.37 8.21 -24.20
C SER A 606 16.39 7.29 -24.86
N ARG A 607 17.67 7.63 -24.78
CA ARG A 607 18.76 6.84 -25.41
C ARG A 607 19.11 5.57 -24.62
N LEU A 608 18.77 5.50 -23.33
CA LEU A 608 19.06 4.32 -22.52
C LEU A 608 18.45 3.06 -23.13
N ASP A 609 19.26 2.07 -23.36
CA ASP A 609 18.88 0.80 -23.99
C ASP A 609 19.29 -0.44 -23.17
N THR A 610 20.16 -0.26 -22.17
CA THR A 610 20.64 -1.35 -21.33
C THR A 610 20.56 -1.01 -19.86
N LEU A 611 20.08 -1.95 -19.04
CA LEU A 611 19.99 -1.84 -17.57
C LEU A 611 20.83 -2.94 -16.92
N PHE A 612 21.73 -2.55 -16.04
CA PHE A 612 22.44 -3.47 -15.16
C PHE A 612 21.84 -3.38 -13.74
N LEU A 613 21.21 -4.47 -13.29
CA LEU A 613 20.65 -4.56 -11.94
C LEU A 613 21.68 -5.24 -11.02
N THR A 614 22.59 -4.47 -10.45
CA THR A 614 23.75 -5.00 -9.74
C THR A 614 23.48 -5.47 -8.31
N MET A 615 22.29 -5.20 -7.78
CA MET A 615 21.85 -5.61 -6.44
C MET A 615 20.46 -6.23 -6.49
N PRO A 616 20.15 -7.23 -5.63
CA PRO A 616 18.86 -7.87 -5.62
C PRO A 616 17.75 -6.92 -5.16
N VAL A 617 16.73 -6.78 -5.99
CA VAL A 617 15.49 -6.03 -5.71
C VAL A 617 14.36 -7.02 -5.51
N SER A 618 13.57 -6.87 -4.44
CA SER A 618 12.51 -7.83 -4.10
C SER A 618 11.12 -7.45 -4.61
N TRP A 619 10.90 -6.19 -5.01
CA TRP A 619 9.56 -5.71 -5.37
C TRP A 619 9.38 -5.55 -6.88
N LYS A 620 8.40 -6.28 -7.44
CA LYS A 620 8.07 -6.28 -8.87
C LYS A 620 7.73 -4.88 -9.42
N GLY A 621 7.08 -4.03 -8.64
CA GLY A 621 6.73 -2.66 -9.04
C GLY A 621 7.94 -1.78 -9.35
N ARG A 622 9.05 -1.94 -8.61
CA ARG A 622 10.31 -1.25 -8.91
C ARG A 622 10.90 -1.72 -10.24
N ILE A 623 10.88 -3.03 -10.50
CA ILE A 623 11.37 -3.58 -11.78
C ILE A 623 10.60 -2.96 -12.95
N ILE A 624 9.27 -2.92 -12.88
CA ILE A 624 8.43 -2.32 -13.94
C ILE A 624 8.78 -0.83 -14.15
N GLN A 625 9.07 -0.08 -13.07
CA GLN A 625 9.49 1.31 -13.16
C GLN A 625 10.88 1.44 -13.82
N TYR A 626 11.84 0.60 -13.44
CA TYR A 626 13.21 0.66 -13.99
C TYR A 626 13.23 0.30 -15.48
N VAL A 627 12.66 -0.83 -15.84
CA VAL A 627 12.62 -1.25 -17.25
C VAL A 627 11.75 -0.32 -18.10
N GLY A 628 10.72 0.29 -17.51
CA GLY A 628 9.90 1.29 -18.20
C GLY A 628 10.69 2.54 -18.64
N ARG A 629 11.84 2.84 -18.03
CA ARG A 629 12.73 3.93 -18.48
C ARG A 629 13.43 3.61 -19.79
N LEU A 630 13.66 2.32 -20.04
CA LEU A 630 14.27 1.85 -21.29
C LEU A 630 13.28 1.80 -22.45
N HIS A 631 11.97 1.85 -22.20
CA HIS A 631 10.94 1.67 -23.26
C HIS A 631 10.68 2.92 -24.11
N ARG A 632 11.41 4.02 -23.88
CA ARG A 632 11.26 5.22 -24.70
C ARG A 632 11.81 5.00 -26.08
N GLU A 633 11.04 5.42 -27.07
CA GLU A 633 11.47 5.37 -28.46
C GLU A 633 12.60 6.36 -28.70
N HIS A 634 13.62 5.93 -29.40
CA HIS A 634 14.72 6.73 -29.90
C HIS A 634 15.18 6.14 -31.24
N ASP A 635 15.59 6.99 -32.16
CA ASP A 635 16.07 6.57 -33.48
C ASP A 635 17.29 5.65 -33.32
N GLY A 636 17.25 4.52 -34.01
CA GLY A 636 18.30 3.49 -33.95
C GLY A 636 18.19 2.47 -32.81
N LYS A 637 17.24 2.63 -31.89
CA LYS A 637 17.05 1.74 -30.76
C LYS A 637 16.13 0.57 -31.09
N ASN A 638 16.72 -0.59 -31.36
CA ASN A 638 15.99 -1.79 -31.82
C ASN A 638 15.86 -2.87 -30.72
N LYS A 639 16.71 -2.83 -29.70
CA LYS A 639 16.76 -3.84 -28.64
C LYS A 639 17.04 -3.20 -27.28
N VAL A 640 16.33 -3.68 -26.27
CA VAL A 640 16.50 -3.28 -24.87
C VAL A 640 16.93 -4.49 -24.06
N ILE A 641 18.02 -4.36 -23.30
CA ILE A 641 18.62 -5.46 -22.54
C ILE A 641 18.62 -5.14 -21.05
N VAL A 642 18.29 -6.13 -20.23
CA VAL A 642 18.46 -6.07 -18.78
C VAL A 642 19.40 -7.18 -18.36
N TYR A 643 20.50 -6.84 -17.70
CA TYR A 643 21.36 -7.78 -17.00
C TYR A 643 20.91 -7.94 -15.57
N ASP A 644 20.52 -9.15 -15.18
CA ASP A 644 20.10 -9.51 -13.82
C ASP A 644 21.05 -10.56 -13.25
N TYR A 645 21.71 -10.23 -12.14
CA TYR A 645 22.73 -11.09 -11.54
C TYR A 645 22.10 -12.02 -10.50
N LEU A 646 22.30 -13.32 -10.69
CA LEU A 646 21.85 -14.38 -9.80
C LEU A 646 23.00 -14.81 -8.89
N ASP A 647 22.77 -14.75 -7.61
CA ASP A 647 23.71 -15.10 -6.55
C ASP A 647 23.18 -16.33 -5.79
N ASN A 648 24.05 -17.33 -5.51
CA ASN A 648 23.67 -18.67 -5.03
C ASN A 648 23.28 -18.68 -3.54
N MET A 649 22.10 -18.09 -3.21
CA MET A 649 21.55 -18.08 -1.84
C MET A 649 20.02 -18.21 -1.83
N LYS A 650 19.46 -19.09 -1.00
CA LYS A 650 18.01 -19.35 -0.90
C LYS A 650 17.15 -18.10 -0.66
N VAL A 651 17.66 -17.11 0.07
CA VAL A 651 16.95 -15.84 0.32
C VAL A 651 16.87 -15.01 -0.97
N LEU A 652 17.92 -15.03 -1.79
CA LEU A 652 18.01 -14.28 -3.04
C LEU A 652 17.22 -14.96 -4.16
N ASP A 653 17.05 -16.29 -4.13
CA ASP A 653 16.23 -17.04 -5.10
C ASP A 653 14.77 -16.55 -5.10
N LYS A 654 14.17 -16.38 -3.91
CA LYS A 654 12.81 -15.83 -3.79
C LYS A 654 12.69 -14.39 -4.32
N MET A 655 13.74 -13.58 -4.13
CA MET A 655 13.78 -12.22 -4.69
C MET A 655 13.91 -12.25 -6.21
N PHE A 656 14.70 -13.19 -6.75
CA PHE A 656 14.86 -13.41 -8.18
C PHE A 656 13.55 -13.86 -8.83
N GLU A 657 12.85 -14.84 -8.28
CA GLU A 657 11.54 -15.28 -8.79
C GLU A 657 10.54 -14.11 -8.89
N ARG A 658 10.54 -13.21 -7.91
CA ARG A 658 9.70 -12.00 -7.93
C ARG A 658 10.11 -11.05 -9.05
N ARG A 659 11.42 -10.87 -9.32
CA ARG A 659 11.90 -10.07 -10.44
C ARG A 659 11.49 -10.69 -11.78
N MET A 660 11.60 -12.01 -11.92
CA MET A 660 11.19 -12.73 -13.13
C MET A 660 9.71 -12.49 -13.47
N ARG A 661 8.83 -12.49 -12.46
CA ARG A 661 7.42 -12.13 -12.65
C ARG A 661 7.28 -10.68 -13.16
N GLY A 662 8.06 -9.74 -12.59
CA GLY A 662 8.08 -8.34 -13.03
C GLY A 662 8.52 -8.19 -14.50
N TYR A 663 9.55 -8.90 -14.92
CA TYR A 663 10.02 -8.89 -16.31
C TYR A 663 8.99 -9.48 -17.27
N LYS A 664 8.35 -10.60 -16.92
CA LYS A 664 7.27 -11.21 -17.73
C LYS A 664 6.10 -10.24 -17.91
N ILE A 665 5.68 -9.56 -16.82
CA ILE A 665 4.63 -8.53 -16.86
C ILE A 665 5.05 -7.38 -17.77
N ALA A 666 6.31 -6.93 -17.69
CA ALA A 666 6.86 -5.88 -18.54
C ALA A 666 7.10 -6.33 -19.99
N GLY A 667 6.92 -7.62 -20.29
CA GLY A 667 6.98 -8.15 -21.64
C GLY A 667 8.37 -8.53 -22.12
N TYR A 668 9.30 -8.80 -21.20
CA TYR A 668 10.65 -9.27 -21.51
C TYR A 668 10.71 -10.77 -21.74
N GLU A 669 11.58 -11.18 -22.63
CA GLU A 669 12.00 -12.58 -22.81
C GLU A 669 13.25 -12.85 -21.96
N VAL A 670 13.31 -14.03 -21.35
CA VAL A 670 14.40 -14.35 -20.42
C VAL A 670 15.37 -15.32 -21.10
N GLU A 671 16.59 -14.87 -21.28
CA GLU A 671 17.70 -15.68 -21.73
C GLU A 671 18.58 -16.04 -20.53
N LYS A 672 18.87 -17.32 -20.35
CA LYS A 672 19.85 -17.74 -19.34
C LYS A 672 21.16 -18.00 -20.08
N GLU A 673 22.20 -17.29 -19.69
CA GLU A 673 23.55 -17.67 -20.08
C GLU A 673 23.90 -18.98 -19.36
N THR A 674 24.21 -20.02 -20.14
CA THR A 674 24.61 -21.34 -19.64
C THR A 674 25.98 -21.30 -18.99
#